data_c2473d8012e02e2698e1891993f70d19
#
_entry.id   c2473d8012e02e2698e1891993f70d19
#
_cell.length_a   1.000
_cell.length_b   1.000
_cell.length_c   1.000
_cell.angle_alpha   90.00
_cell.angle_beta   90.00
_cell.angle_gamma   90.00
#
_symmetry.space_group_name_H-M   'P 1'
#
loop_
_entity.id
_entity.type
_entity.pdbx_description
1 polymer ?
#
loop_
_entity_poly.entity_id
_entity_poly.type
_entity_poly.pdbx_seq_one_letter_code
_entity_poly.pdbx_strand_id
1 'polypeptide(L)'
;MLAGEVVWAVPPLTQSSAVQLFVLRAGASAPGFRLDGDNAQAVAGLCRRLDGIPLALELAATRVRTLGVHELLARLDDRFRLLVTGHRDAPPRQQTLWAVIDWSWELLTEPERLVLRRLSVAADGCGLHAAEAICAEDDLDVLGLLARLVDRSLVVVAAGPRYRMLESVAAYGLQKLREAGESGELRVRHRRYYTDLAERAAPRLRGHDQRSWLRRLDAETANLRAALDSALSDNNDDDALRMVNALAWYWFLRGRLTEARRALEEALALGQGSAAGRATATAWLGGFTALAGERGGHTSPAPPDGIDDPAIRATLEWFHAFVASDFGDPAVGEAMIARALASFRALGGQWGIAAALSTRAKLAMIRGDPATVHRDAQQSLEIFRELGDRWGQLQAIEWLGAAAAATGDHARADRLHRDGLRMAEDLGLWPQAADALSWLGRSALHAGDLAQAREFLERAMRLAAEQGYLPGHVFAELGLGQTARREGRLDVAETHIREVLRTSRRIGSEPDVARTISLSELGFIAEQRGDPAGARSWHIQCLTAAQKLGDPQAVAQALTGLAGAHALGGQPDRAARLLGAADAAWRAPGAGPPPGDGADASADVTRITAVTRQALGEAAFAAEFERGRRLRPRQASLLLRHVYHGPRSRPLFLWGAPDGARRRRPVPGRQREAEGG
;
A
#
# COMPACT_ATOMS: atom_id res chain seq x y z
N MET A 1 -13.79 -36.17 34.16
CA MET A 1 -14.02 -37.11 33.05
C MET A 1 -13.91 -38.52 33.57
N LEU A 2 -14.92 -39.36 33.32
CA LEU A 2 -14.84 -40.76 33.62
C LEU A 2 -13.92 -41.46 32.62
N ALA A 3 -13.15 -42.45 33.03
CA ALA A 3 -12.27 -43.19 32.13
C ALA A 3 -13.10 -43.88 31.02
N GLY A 4 -12.94 -43.44 29.76
CA GLY A 4 -13.71 -43.96 28.63
C GLY A 4 -14.71 -42.96 28.04
N GLU A 5 -14.85 -41.76 28.56
CA GLU A 5 -15.70 -40.70 28.04
C GLU A 5 -15.02 -40.02 26.83
N VAL A 6 -15.67 -40.06 25.68
CA VAL A 6 -15.24 -39.33 24.48
C VAL A 6 -15.99 -38.01 24.42
N VAL A 7 -15.28 -36.91 24.67
CA VAL A 7 -15.85 -35.57 24.56
C VAL A 7 -15.88 -35.15 23.11
N TRP A 8 -17.07 -35.01 22.54
CA TRP A 8 -17.28 -34.48 21.17
C TRP A 8 -17.62 -32.98 21.26
N ALA A 9 -16.70 -32.13 20.84
CA ALA A 9 -16.97 -30.70 20.73
C ALA A 9 -17.84 -30.43 19.49
N VAL A 10 -19.11 -30.02 19.69
CA VAL A 10 -19.99 -29.58 18.60
C VAL A 10 -19.59 -28.14 18.26
N PRO A 11 -19.01 -27.88 17.07
CA PRO A 11 -18.64 -26.52 16.69
C PRO A 11 -19.90 -25.69 16.42
N PRO A 12 -19.84 -24.35 16.59
CA PRO A 12 -20.88 -23.45 16.11
C PRO A 12 -21.07 -23.59 14.60
N LEU A 13 -22.20 -23.13 14.08
CA LEU A 13 -22.45 -23.13 12.66
C LEU A 13 -21.39 -22.28 11.91
N THR A 14 -20.97 -22.77 10.75
CA THR A 14 -20.16 -21.94 9.84
C THR A 14 -20.95 -20.68 9.44
N GLN A 15 -20.26 -19.62 9.03
CA GLN A 15 -20.90 -18.39 8.60
C GLN A 15 -22.01 -18.63 7.55
N SER A 16 -21.74 -19.50 6.58
CA SER A 16 -22.72 -19.87 5.54
C SER A 16 -23.93 -20.58 6.14
N SER A 17 -23.74 -21.59 6.99
CA SER A 17 -24.82 -22.35 7.65
C SER A 17 -25.62 -21.47 8.62
N ALA A 18 -24.95 -20.54 9.32
CA ALA A 18 -25.58 -19.59 10.21
C ALA A 18 -26.49 -18.63 9.45
N VAL A 19 -26.05 -18.11 8.31
CA VAL A 19 -26.84 -17.25 7.42
C VAL A 19 -28.05 -18.03 6.89
N GLN A 20 -27.84 -19.26 6.43
CA GLN A 20 -28.94 -20.11 5.94
C GLN A 20 -30.01 -20.36 6.99
N LEU A 21 -29.59 -20.74 8.22
CA LEU A 21 -30.53 -20.94 9.33
C LEU A 21 -31.28 -19.66 9.67
N PHE A 22 -30.58 -18.53 9.78
CA PHE A 22 -31.19 -17.24 10.07
C PHE A 22 -32.22 -16.84 9.02
N VAL A 23 -31.89 -16.94 7.73
CA VAL A 23 -32.80 -16.60 6.61
C VAL A 23 -34.03 -17.49 6.61
N LEU A 24 -33.86 -18.80 6.84
CA LEU A 24 -34.97 -19.76 6.94
C LEU A 24 -35.95 -19.39 8.06
N ARG A 25 -35.43 -19.10 9.26
CA ARG A 25 -36.22 -18.76 10.45
C ARG A 25 -36.83 -17.36 10.35
N ALA A 26 -36.10 -16.38 9.79
CA ALA A 26 -36.61 -15.06 9.55
C ALA A 26 -37.75 -15.05 8.52
N GLY A 27 -37.62 -15.84 7.45
CA GLY A 27 -38.70 -16.02 6.46
C GLY A 27 -39.96 -16.69 7.05
N ALA A 28 -39.81 -17.63 7.98
CA ALA A 28 -40.91 -18.24 8.70
C ALA A 28 -41.62 -17.26 9.65
N SER A 29 -40.86 -16.36 10.28
CA SER A 29 -41.37 -15.39 11.27
C SER A 29 -41.87 -14.07 10.65
N ALA A 30 -41.31 -13.68 9.51
CA ALA A 30 -41.67 -12.46 8.75
C ALA A 30 -41.91 -12.84 7.29
N PRO A 31 -43.20 -13.12 6.92
CA PRO A 31 -43.55 -13.45 5.55
C PRO A 31 -43.10 -12.37 4.57
N GLY A 32 -42.28 -12.77 3.56
CA GLY A 32 -41.71 -11.82 2.59
C GLY A 32 -40.25 -11.45 2.86
N PHE A 33 -39.67 -11.81 3.99
CA PHE A 33 -38.22 -11.65 4.22
C PHE A 33 -37.40 -12.52 3.25
N ARG A 34 -36.50 -11.90 2.52
CA ARG A 34 -35.52 -12.56 1.63
C ARG A 34 -34.17 -11.91 1.83
N LEU A 35 -33.11 -12.72 1.64
CA LEU A 35 -31.76 -12.20 1.60
C LEU A 35 -31.54 -11.49 0.26
N ASP A 36 -31.13 -10.22 0.31
CA ASP A 36 -30.85 -9.37 -0.85
C ASP A 36 -29.56 -8.54 -0.64
N GLY A 37 -29.20 -7.73 -1.64
CA GLY A 37 -28.01 -6.89 -1.57
C GLY A 37 -28.00 -5.88 -0.44
N ASP A 38 -29.18 -5.39 -0.06
CA ASP A 38 -29.33 -4.33 0.96
C ASP A 38 -29.20 -4.87 2.38
N ASN A 39 -29.60 -6.13 2.62
CA ASN A 39 -29.60 -6.73 3.96
C ASN A 39 -28.52 -7.79 4.20
N ALA A 40 -27.86 -8.28 3.15
CA ALA A 40 -26.88 -9.39 3.25
C ALA A 40 -25.73 -9.09 4.22
N GLN A 41 -25.19 -7.87 4.21
CA GLN A 41 -24.13 -7.47 5.13
C GLN A 41 -24.61 -7.41 6.58
N ALA A 42 -25.83 -6.93 6.81
CA ALA A 42 -26.44 -6.86 8.13
C ALA A 42 -26.71 -8.27 8.69
N VAL A 43 -27.27 -9.18 7.87
CA VAL A 43 -27.48 -10.60 8.24
C VAL A 43 -26.16 -11.27 8.56
N ALA A 44 -25.14 -11.10 7.74
CA ALA A 44 -23.82 -11.65 8.00
C ALA A 44 -23.20 -11.09 9.30
N GLY A 45 -23.38 -9.82 9.56
CA GLY A 45 -23.00 -9.16 10.82
C GLY A 45 -23.70 -9.74 12.04
N LEU A 46 -25.02 -9.94 11.94
CA LEU A 46 -25.82 -10.60 12.99
C LEU A 46 -25.31 -12.00 13.29
N CYS A 47 -25.11 -12.82 12.25
CA CYS A 47 -24.65 -14.21 12.44
C CYS A 47 -23.28 -14.28 13.09
N ARG A 48 -22.35 -13.39 12.77
CA ARG A 48 -21.04 -13.31 13.45
C ARG A 48 -21.18 -12.91 14.90
N ARG A 49 -21.97 -11.87 15.21
CA ARG A 49 -22.17 -11.39 16.59
C ARG A 49 -22.90 -12.36 17.50
N LEU A 50 -23.63 -13.31 16.92
CA LEU A 50 -24.32 -14.40 17.62
C LEU A 50 -23.49 -15.69 17.61
N ASP A 51 -22.20 -15.63 17.23
CA ASP A 51 -21.22 -16.73 17.26
C ASP A 51 -21.65 -17.99 16.47
N GLY A 52 -22.60 -17.86 15.54
CA GLY A 52 -23.17 -19.01 14.84
C GLY A 52 -23.91 -19.99 15.75
N ILE A 53 -24.31 -19.56 16.96
CA ILE A 53 -25.07 -20.40 17.92
C ILE A 53 -26.52 -20.55 17.45
N PRO A 54 -26.99 -21.77 17.13
CA PRO A 54 -28.32 -21.98 16.52
C PRO A 54 -29.44 -21.32 17.31
N LEU A 55 -29.48 -21.50 18.62
CA LEU A 55 -30.52 -20.93 19.49
C LEU A 55 -30.51 -19.39 19.43
N ALA A 56 -29.36 -18.76 19.45
CA ALA A 56 -29.25 -17.29 19.37
C ALA A 56 -29.73 -16.75 18.00
N LEU A 57 -29.42 -17.47 16.91
CA LEU A 57 -29.86 -17.13 15.57
C LEU A 57 -31.40 -17.26 15.44
N GLU A 58 -31.98 -18.33 15.97
CA GLU A 58 -33.44 -18.54 15.95
C GLU A 58 -34.18 -17.45 16.73
N LEU A 59 -33.73 -17.12 17.93
CA LEU A 59 -34.31 -16.06 18.75
C LEU A 59 -34.20 -14.68 18.09
N ALA A 60 -33.07 -14.38 17.47
CA ALA A 60 -32.88 -13.15 16.70
C ALA A 60 -33.80 -13.08 15.47
N ALA A 61 -33.96 -14.19 14.74
CA ALA A 61 -34.77 -14.29 13.54
C ALA A 61 -36.26 -13.98 13.82
N THR A 62 -36.79 -14.37 14.99
CA THR A 62 -38.19 -14.05 15.38
C THR A 62 -38.43 -12.54 15.52
N ARG A 63 -37.39 -11.74 15.76
CA ARG A 63 -37.47 -10.29 15.94
C ARG A 63 -37.40 -9.48 14.64
N VAL A 64 -37.01 -10.13 13.53
CA VAL A 64 -36.94 -9.47 12.20
C VAL A 64 -38.27 -8.84 11.81
N ARG A 65 -39.40 -9.49 12.15
CA ARG A 65 -40.76 -8.97 11.86
C ARG A 65 -41.03 -7.63 12.54
N THR A 66 -40.47 -7.40 13.74
CA THR A 66 -40.77 -6.21 14.57
C THR A 66 -39.73 -5.09 14.39
N LEU A 67 -38.48 -5.42 14.17
CA LEU A 67 -37.38 -4.47 14.17
C LEU A 67 -36.71 -4.31 12.80
N GLY A 68 -36.84 -5.29 11.92
CA GLY A 68 -36.00 -5.36 10.72
C GLY A 68 -34.55 -5.74 11.05
N VAL A 69 -33.79 -6.12 10.03
CA VAL A 69 -32.41 -6.66 10.21
C VAL A 69 -31.42 -5.59 10.65
N HIS A 70 -31.52 -4.40 10.08
CA HIS A 70 -30.59 -3.29 10.35
C HIS A 70 -30.72 -2.78 11.79
N GLU A 71 -31.95 -2.56 12.25
CA GLU A 71 -32.23 -2.11 13.63
C GLU A 71 -31.86 -3.20 14.63
N LEU A 72 -32.10 -4.47 14.28
CA LEU A 72 -31.70 -5.60 15.09
C LEU A 72 -30.18 -5.67 15.27
N LEU A 73 -29.40 -5.42 14.19
CA LEU A 73 -27.95 -5.36 14.27
C LEU A 73 -27.49 -4.17 15.12
N ALA A 74 -28.10 -3.00 14.94
CA ALA A 74 -27.75 -1.80 15.72
C ALA A 74 -28.00 -1.96 17.21
N ARG A 75 -29.07 -2.68 17.58
CA ARG A 75 -29.44 -2.95 18.99
C ARG A 75 -28.79 -4.19 19.60
N LEU A 76 -27.91 -4.84 18.90
CA LEU A 76 -27.32 -6.08 19.39
C LEU A 76 -26.41 -5.88 20.61
N ASP A 77 -26.07 -4.65 20.98
CA ASP A 77 -25.39 -4.33 22.23
C ASP A 77 -26.31 -4.56 23.47
N ASP A 78 -27.66 -4.51 23.26
CA ASP A 78 -28.67 -4.97 24.21
C ASP A 78 -29.20 -6.38 23.88
N ARG A 79 -28.42 -7.17 23.15
CA ARG A 79 -28.80 -8.48 22.56
C ARG A 79 -29.45 -9.45 23.52
N PHE A 80 -29.05 -9.44 24.76
CA PHE A 80 -29.60 -10.35 25.75
C PHE A 80 -31.03 -9.95 26.19
N ARG A 81 -31.33 -8.66 26.20
CA ARG A 81 -32.69 -8.16 26.45
C ARG A 81 -33.66 -8.48 25.31
N LEU A 82 -33.16 -8.45 24.07
CA LEU A 82 -33.98 -8.75 22.88
C LEU A 82 -34.33 -10.23 22.76
N LEU A 83 -33.52 -11.12 23.33
CA LEU A 83 -33.67 -12.57 23.24
C LEU A 83 -34.51 -13.17 24.39
N VAL A 84 -35.02 -12.36 25.29
CA VAL A 84 -35.74 -12.79 26.54
C VAL A 84 -37.04 -13.59 26.28
N THR A 85 -37.65 -13.50 25.08
CA THR A 85 -38.90 -14.25 24.81
C THR A 85 -38.64 -15.53 24.02
N GLY A 86 -38.03 -16.51 24.70
CA GLY A 86 -38.00 -17.90 24.24
C GLY A 86 -39.28 -18.67 24.50
N HIS A 87 -39.35 -19.92 24.09
CA HIS A 87 -40.50 -20.80 24.33
C HIS A 87 -40.88 -20.84 25.81
N ARG A 88 -42.17 -20.59 26.12
CA ARG A 88 -42.70 -20.56 27.50
C ARG A 88 -42.52 -21.86 28.29
N ASP A 89 -42.28 -22.96 27.62
CA ASP A 89 -42.18 -24.31 28.23
C ASP A 89 -40.73 -24.76 28.50
N ALA A 90 -39.70 -23.94 28.13
CA ALA A 90 -38.32 -24.28 28.42
C ALA A 90 -37.95 -23.99 29.91
N PRO A 91 -37.05 -24.76 30.52
CA PRO A 91 -36.54 -24.44 31.86
C PRO A 91 -35.97 -23.04 31.96
N PRO A 92 -36.09 -22.31 33.09
CA PRO A 92 -35.64 -20.90 33.22
C PRO A 92 -34.20 -20.63 32.75
N ARG A 93 -33.30 -21.56 32.91
CA ARG A 93 -31.89 -21.49 32.46
C ARG A 93 -31.71 -21.63 30.96
N GLN A 94 -32.74 -22.03 30.18
CA GLN A 94 -32.73 -22.11 28.71
C GLN A 94 -33.54 -20.98 28.08
N GLN A 95 -34.22 -20.15 28.87
CA GLN A 95 -35.08 -19.10 28.37
C GLN A 95 -34.32 -17.99 27.64
N THR A 96 -33.06 -17.76 27.98
CA THR A 96 -32.18 -16.80 27.31
C THR A 96 -30.75 -17.31 27.28
N LEU A 97 -30.00 -16.93 26.27
CA LEU A 97 -28.54 -17.20 26.18
C LEU A 97 -27.81 -16.64 27.43
N TRP A 98 -28.27 -15.49 27.91
CA TRP A 98 -27.77 -14.87 29.14
C TRP A 98 -27.96 -15.75 30.37
N ALA A 99 -29.13 -16.33 30.56
CA ALA A 99 -29.41 -17.20 31.72
C ALA A 99 -28.53 -18.45 31.72
N VAL A 100 -28.21 -18.99 30.54
CA VAL A 100 -27.29 -20.14 30.44
C VAL A 100 -25.86 -19.76 30.81
N ILE A 101 -25.38 -18.58 30.36
CA ILE A 101 -24.05 -18.08 30.71
C ILE A 101 -24.01 -17.73 32.21
N ASP A 102 -25.03 -17.07 32.74
CA ASP A 102 -25.12 -16.71 34.18
C ASP A 102 -25.11 -17.93 35.07
N TRP A 103 -25.88 -18.97 34.72
CA TRP A 103 -25.82 -20.24 35.44
C TRP A 103 -24.42 -20.90 35.38
N SER A 104 -23.74 -20.83 34.21
CA SER A 104 -22.38 -21.34 34.09
C SER A 104 -21.40 -20.55 34.98
N TRP A 105 -21.61 -19.22 35.08
CA TRP A 105 -20.82 -18.31 35.92
C TRP A 105 -21.02 -18.62 37.43
N GLU A 106 -22.23 -18.90 37.85
CA GLU A 106 -22.52 -19.24 39.26
C GLU A 106 -21.78 -20.49 39.73
N LEU A 107 -21.47 -21.42 38.82
CA LEU A 107 -20.74 -22.65 39.12
C LEU A 107 -19.21 -22.45 39.19
N LEU A 108 -18.70 -21.26 38.86
CA LEU A 108 -17.28 -20.95 38.93
C LEU A 108 -16.85 -20.58 40.36
N THR A 109 -15.61 -20.96 40.69
CA THR A 109 -14.93 -20.43 41.87
C THR A 109 -14.56 -18.97 41.70
N GLU A 110 -14.32 -18.22 42.77
CA GLU A 110 -13.93 -16.80 42.66
C GLU A 110 -12.66 -16.57 41.79
N PRO A 111 -11.57 -17.37 41.87
CA PRO A 111 -10.43 -17.24 40.96
C PRO A 111 -10.80 -17.49 39.49
N GLU A 112 -11.69 -18.45 39.20
CA GLU A 112 -12.16 -18.70 37.82
C GLU A 112 -13.01 -17.54 37.29
N ARG A 113 -13.91 -16.97 38.14
CA ARG A 113 -14.69 -15.77 37.81
C ARG A 113 -13.79 -14.58 37.53
N LEU A 114 -12.76 -14.38 38.34
CA LEU A 114 -11.78 -13.32 38.18
C LEU A 114 -11.06 -13.41 36.82
N VAL A 115 -10.52 -14.58 36.50
CA VAL A 115 -9.84 -14.78 35.20
C VAL A 115 -10.80 -14.60 34.02
N LEU A 116 -12.00 -15.15 34.08
CA LEU A 116 -12.99 -15.06 33.01
C LEU A 116 -13.39 -13.61 32.72
N ARG A 117 -13.72 -12.82 33.77
CA ARG A 117 -14.11 -11.42 33.61
C ARG A 117 -12.93 -10.55 33.13
N ARG A 118 -11.70 -10.81 33.61
CA ARG A 118 -10.51 -10.07 33.20
C ARG A 118 -10.08 -10.42 31.78
N LEU A 119 -10.17 -11.68 31.39
CA LEU A 119 -9.85 -12.13 30.04
C LEU A 119 -10.78 -11.51 28.98
N SER A 120 -11.99 -11.09 29.36
CA SER A 120 -12.97 -10.51 28.42
C SER A 120 -12.58 -9.16 27.83
N VAL A 121 -11.53 -8.49 28.32
CA VAL A 121 -10.99 -7.27 27.70
C VAL A 121 -10.20 -7.57 26.42
N ALA A 122 -9.76 -8.83 26.23
CA ALA A 122 -8.99 -9.23 25.06
C ALA A 122 -9.89 -9.32 23.81
N ALA A 123 -9.62 -8.49 22.83
CA ALA A 123 -10.31 -8.50 21.55
C ALA A 123 -9.85 -9.70 20.71
N ASP A 124 -10.78 -10.59 20.33
CA ASP A 124 -10.50 -11.83 19.58
C ASP A 124 -9.58 -12.83 20.31
N GLY A 125 -9.61 -12.79 21.66
CA GLY A 125 -8.80 -13.65 22.52
C GLY A 125 -7.33 -13.21 22.58
N CYS A 126 -6.49 -13.98 23.29
CA CYS A 126 -5.07 -13.65 23.48
C CYS A 126 -4.21 -14.91 23.71
N GLY A 127 -2.88 -14.76 23.59
CA GLY A 127 -1.92 -15.79 23.97
C GLY A 127 -1.73 -15.86 25.49
N LEU A 128 -1.10 -16.94 26.00
CA LEU A 128 -0.90 -17.16 27.43
C LEU A 128 -0.22 -15.97 28.14
N HIS A 129 0.89 -15.47 27.59
CA HIS A 129 1.61 -14.34 28.20
C HIS A 129 0.76 -13.05 28.33
N ALA A 130 -0.15 -12.82 27.36
CA ALA A 130 -1.07 -11.71 27.47
C ALA A 130 -2.13 -11.95 28.55
N ALA A 131 -2.67 -13.18 28.62
CA ALA A 131 -3.61 -13.56 29.66
C ALA A 131 -2.99 -13.44 31.06
N GLU A 132 -1.77 -13.93 31.25
CA GLU A 132 -1.02 -13.79 32.52
C GLU A 132 -0.83 -12.32 32.88
N ALA A 133 -0.38 -11.46 31.93
CA ALA A 133 -0.14 -10.05 32.21
C ALA A 133 -1.43 -9.26 32.51
N ILE A 134 -2.52 -9.57 31.82
CA ILE A 134 -3.81 -8.89 32.00
C ILE A 134 -4.50 -9.35 33.28
N CYS A 135 -4.52 -10.67 33.54
CA CYS A 135 -5.21 -11.26 34.68
C CYS A 135 -4.37 -11.27 35.97
N ALA A 136 -3.11 -10.80 35.91
CA ALA A 136 -2.16 -10.85 37.01
C ALA A 136 -2.76 -10.41 38.36
N GLU A 137 -2.54 -11.24 39.38
CA GLU A 137 -2.80 -10.99 40.79
C GLU A 137 -1.83 -11.85 41.60
N ASP A 138 -1.52 -11.48 42.83
CA ASP A 138 -0.57 -12.20 43.66
C ASP A 138 -1.00 -13.66 43.83
N ASP A 139 -0.07 -14.59 43.61
CA ASP A 139 -0.25 -16.04 43.71
C ASP A 139 -1.32 -16.70 42.81
N LEU A 140 -1.77 -16.01 41.74
CA LEU A 140 -2.79 -16.53 40.82
C LEU A 140 -2.19 -17.45 39.73
N ASP A 141 -2.53 -18.74 39.73
CA ASP A 141 -2.20 -19.69 38.66
C ASP A 141 -3.14 -19.48 37.48
N VAL A 142 -2.82 -18.46 36.61
CA VAL A 142 -3.63 -18.12 35.43
C VAL A 142 -3.70 -19.30 34.46
N LEU A 143 -2.62 -20.04 34.25
CA LEU A 143 -2.59 -21.19 33.32
C LEU A 143 -3.53 -22.31 33.78
N GLY A 144 -3.46 -22.69 35.04
CA GLY A 144 -4.35 -23.73 35.63
C GLY A 144 -5.81 -23.29 35.62
N LEU A 145 -6.09 -21.99 35.83
CA LEU A 145 -7.45 -21.45 35.76
C LEU A 145 -7.98 -21.42 34.32
N LEU A 146 -7.17 -21.07 33.37
CA LEU A 146 -7.54 -21.14 31.95
C LEU A 146 -7.86 -22.56 31.50
N ALA A 147 -7.07 -23.55 31.93
CA ALA A 147 -7.36 -24.96 31.64
C ALA A 147 -8.74 -25.39 32.19
N ARG A 148 -9.08 -25.00 33.43
CA ARG A 148 -10.41 -25.28 34.02
C ARG A 148 -11.55 -24.56 33.28
N LEU A 149 -11.35 -23.33 32.83
CA LEU A 149 -12.33 -22.59 32.01
C LEU A 149 -12.53 -23.22 30.63
N VAL A 150 -11.47 -23.81 30.05
CA VAL A 150 -11.54 -24.58 28.80
C VAL A 150 -12.36 -25.87 29.04
N ASP A 151 -12.11 -26.61 30.11
CA ASP A 151 -12.88 -27.82 30.49
C ASP A 151 -14.38 -27.53 30.67
N ARG A 152 -14.72 -26.29 31.04
CA ARG A 152 -16.11 -25.82 31.18
C ARG A 152 -16.69 -25.21 29.90
N SER A 153 -15.96 -25.23 28.81
CA SER A 153 -16.37 -24.65 27.50
C SER A 153 -16.68 -23.14 27.50
N LEU A 154 -16.20 -22.40 28.52
CA LEU A 154 -16.30 -20.93 28.60
C LEU A 154 -15.14 -20.24 27.87
N VAL A 155 -14.02 -20.94 27.74
CA VAL A 155 -12.86 -20.53 26.93
C VAL A 155 -12.55 -21.65 25.97
N VAL A 156 -12.14 -21.32 24.76
CA VAL A 156 -11.68 -22.30 23.75
C VAL A 156 -10.22 -22.02 23.40
N VAL A 157 -9.47 -23.10 23.14
CA VAL A 157 -8.11 -22.99 22.62
C VAL A 157 -8.18 -23.07 21.12
N ALA A 158 -7.86 -21.96 20.44
CA ALA A 158 -7.76 -21.91 18.99
C ALA A 158 -6.35 -22.31 18.52
N ALA A 159 -6.18 -22.51 17.22
CA ALA A 159 -4.89 -22.85 16.63
C ALA A 159 -3.78 -21.85 17.05
N GLY A 160 -2.62 -22.39 17.50
CA GLY A 160 -1.46 -21.58 17.93
C GLY A 160 -1.58 -21.03 19.37
N PRO A 161 -1.72 -21.87 20.38
CA PRO A 161 -2.21 -21.75 21.77
C PRO A 161 -2.80 -20.36 22.12
N ARG A 162 -3.97 -20.07 21.54
CA ARG A 162 -4.69 -18.82 21.76
C ARG A 162 -5.99 -19.08 22.49
N TYR A 163 -6.20 -18.39 23.61
CA TYR A 163 -7.40 -18.48 24.42
C TYR A 163 -8.45 -17.50 23.91
N ARG A 164 -9.60 -18.02 23.49
CA ARG A 164 -10.72 -17.22 22.96
C ARG A 164 -11.98 -17.52 23.75
N MET A 165 -12.84 -16.54 23.82
CA MET A 165 -14.21 -16.71 24.31
C MET A 165 -15.17 -16.51 23.13
N LEU A 166 -16.34 -17.15 23.22
CA LEU A 166 -17.45 -16.78 22.37
C LEU A 166 -17.82 -15.32 22.66
N GLU A 167 -18.21 -14.58 21.63
CA GLU A 167 -18.50 -13.14 21.78
C GLU A 167 -19.59 -12.88 22.86
N SER A 168 -20.57 -13.79 22.99
CA SER A 168 -21.59 -13.73 24.04
C SER A 168 -21.03 -13.88 25.44
N VAL A 169 -20.05 -14.81 25.63
CA VAL A 169 -19.37 -15.01 26.92
C VAL A 169 -18.47 -13.82 27.22
N ALA A 170 -17.77 -13.29 26.25
CA ALA A 170 -16.93 -12.08 26.40
C ALA A 170 -17.78 -10.86 26.79
N ALA A 171 -18.94 -10.65 26.15
CA ALA A 171 -19.84 -9.55 26.51
C ALA A 171 -20.40 -9.69 27.94
N TYR A 172 -20.72 -10.92 28.39
CA TYR A 172 -21.11 -11.20 29.75
C TYR A 172 -19.97 -10.91 30.73
N GLY A 173 -18.75 -11.39 30.43
CA GLY A 173 -17.56 -11.15 31.24
C GLY A 173 -17.24 -9.66 31.40
N LEU A 174 -17.37 -8.87 30.31
CA LEU A 174 -17.22 -7.40 30.34
C LEU A 174 -18.27 -6.73 31.23
N GLN A 175 -19.50 -7.26 31.29
CA GLN A 175 -20.49 -6.75 32.21
C GLN A 175 -20.10 -7.07 33.67
N LYS A 176 -19.68 -8.31 33.97
CA LYS A 176 -19.21 -8.69 35.30
C LYS A 176 -17.96 -7.89 35.72
N LEU A 177 -17.08 -7.56 34.76
CA LEU A 177 -15.94 -6.69 35.01
C LEU A 177 -16.37 -5.26 35.42
N ARG A 178 -17.40 -4.73 34.76
CA ARG A 178 -18.01 -3.42 35.12
C ARG A 178 -18.66 -3.46 36.48
N GLU A 179 -19.40 -4.52 36.79
CA GLU A 179 -20.03 -4.73 38.10
C GLU A 179 -19.01 -4.84 39.24
N ALA A 180 -17.82 -5.42 38.95
CA ALA A 180 -16.70 -5.50 39.89
C ALA A 180 -15.90 -4.18 40.04
N GLY A 181 -16.16 -3.17 39.16
CA GLY A 181 -15.44 -1.89 39.20
C GLY A 181 -14.03 -1.93 38.63
N GLU A 182 -13.60 -3.05 38.05
CA GLU A 182 -12.21 -3.27 37.55
C GLU A 182 -11.95 -2.73 36.12
N SER A 183 -12.97 -2.26 35.41
CA SER A 183 -12.90 -1.94 33.99
C SER A 183 -11.82 -0.91 33.65
N GLY A 184 -11.60 0.10 34.48
CA GLY A 184 -10.58 1.14 34.24
C GLY A 184 -9.18 0.57 34.33
N GLU A 185 -8.89 -0.17 35.40
CA GLU A 185 -7.60 -0.79 35.68
C GLU A 185 -7.23 -1.81 34.58
N LEU A 186 -8.16 -2.66 34.21
CA LEU A 186 -7.92 -3.69 33.18
C LEU A 186 -7.68 -3.12 31.79
N ARG A 187 -8.37 -2.01 31.43
CA ARG A 187 -8.07 -1.29 30.19
C ARG A 187 -6.64 -0.74 30.19
N VAL A 188 -6.19 -0.19 31.31
CA VAL A 188 -4.80 0.30 31.45
C VAL A 188 -3.80 -0.85 31.35
N ARG A 189 -4.04 -1.99 32.02
CA ARG A 189 -3.16 -3.18 31.94
C ARG A 189 -3.10 -3.74 30.51
N HIS A 190 -4.24 -3.88 29.83
CA HIS A 190 -4.35 -4.32 28.45
C HIS A 190 -3.57 -3.37 27.53
N ARG A 191 -3.82 -2.07 27.60
CA ARG A 191 -3.13 -1.05 26.82
C ARG A 191 -1.62 -1.12 27.02
N ARG A 192 -1.15 -1.12 28.27
CA ARG A 192 0.27 -1.21 28.60
C ARG A 192 0.93 -2.44 27.99
N TYR A 193 0.30 -3.63 28.15
CA TYR A 193 0.84 -4.86 27.61
C TYR A 193 1.02 -4.79 26.07
N TYR A 194 0.03 -4.28 25.37
CA TYR A 194 0.07 -4.22 23.91
C TYR A 194 0.94 -3.06 23.38
N THR A 195 1.08 -1.97 24.10
CA THR A 195 2.08 -0.93 23.84
C THR A 195 3.50 -1.51 23.97
N ASP A 196 3.79 -2.18 25.07
CA ASP A 196 5.08 -2.84 25.28
C ASP A 196 5.34 -3.96 24.27
N LEU A 197 4.31 -4.67 23.81
CA LEU A 197 4.42 -5.67 22.75
C LEU A 197 4.83 -5.03 21.43
N ALA A 198 4.19 -3.91 21.05
CA ALA A 198 4.51 -3.16 19.84
C ALA A 198 5.96 -2.62 19.85
N GLU A 199 6.39 -2.05 20.98
CA GLU A 199 7.77 -1.55 21.15
C GLU A 199 8.82 -2.67 21.09
N ARG A 200 8.55 -3.83 21.69
CA ARG A 200 9.43 -5.00 21.58
C ARG A 200 9.48 -5.57 20.17
N ALA A 201 8.38 -5.46 19.42
CA ALA A 201 8.29 -5.94 18.04
C ALA A 201 9.06 -5.05 17.06
N ALA A 202 9.04 -3.72 17.23
CA ALA A 202 9.60 -2.76 16.28
C ALA A 202 11.06 -3.08 15.85
N PRO A 203 12.02 -3.30 16.75
CA PRO A 203 13.38 -3.69 16.36
C PRO A 203 13.48 -5.11 15.77
N ARG A 204 12.59 -6.01 16.16
CA ARG A 204 12.57 -7.42 15.71
C ARG A 204 12.00 -7.61 14.31
N LEU A 205 11.31 -6.59 13.80
CA LEU A 205 10.83 -6.56 12.41
C LEU A 205 11.95 -6.27 11.41
N ARG A 206 13.19 -6.08 11.86
CA ARG A 206 14.39 -5.78 11.07
C ARG A 206 15.48 -6.81 11.31
N GLY A 207 15.22 -8.08 10.95
CA GLY A 207 16.19 -9.14 11.14
C GLY A 207 15.63 -10.55 11.09
N HIS A 208 16.36 -11.51 11.67
CA HIS A 208 16.03 -12.95 11.65
C HIS A 208 14.64 -13.27 12.20
N ASP A 209 14.16 -12.51 13.19
CA ASP A 209 12.87 -12.73 13.85
C ASP A 209 11.69 -12.15 13.08
N GLN A 210 11.90 -11.46 11.93
CA GLN A 210 10.91 -10.72 11.18
C GLN A 210 9.63 -11.53 10.92
N ARG A 211 9.76 -12.79 10.43
CA ARG A 211 8.62 -13.65 10.12
C ARG A 211 7.78 -13.99 11.37
N SER A 212 8.44 -14.31 12.47
CA SER A 212 7.78 -14.72 13.72
C SER A 212 7.03 -13.53 14.33
N TRP A 213 7.64 -12.34 14.34
CA TRP A 213 7.02 -11.14 14.87
C TRP A 213 5.90 -10.59 14.00
N LEU A 214 6.03 -10.66 12.67
CA LEU A 214 4.93 -10.34 11.77
C LEU A 214 3.70 -11.20 12.06
N ARG A 215 3.87 -12.53 12.15
CA ARG A 215 2.77 -13.45 12.49
C ARG A 215 2.17 -13.17 13.88
N ARG A 216 3.03 -12.83 14.84
CA ARG A 216 2.57 -12.48 16.20
C ARG A 216 1.75 -11.21 16.20
N LEU A 217 2.18 -10.15 15.53
CA LEU A 217 1.42 -8.90 15.43
C LEU A 217 0.13 -9.08 14.62
N ASP A 218 0.14 -9.91 13.58
CA ASP A 218 -1.07 -10.25 12.82
C ASP A 218 -2.12 -10.93 13.71
N ALA A 219 -1.69 -11.86 14.55
CA ALA A 219 -2.57 -12.54 15.49
C ALA A 219 -3.12 -11.61 16.58
N GLU A 220 -2.41 -10.54 16.90
CA GLU A 220 -2.79 -9.57 17.94
C GLU A 220 -3.41 -8.28 17.37
N THR A 221 -3.71 -8.22 16.05
CA THR A 221 -4.22 -7.01 15.40
C THR A 221 -5.45 -6.41 16.08
N ALA A 222 -6.40 -7.25 16.50
CA ALA A 222 -7.61 -6.80 17.20
C ALA A 222 -7.29 -6.17 18.57
N ASN A 223 -6.39 -6.79 19.32
CA ASN A 223 -5.96 -6.29 20.61
C ASN A 223 -5.14 -5.00 20.50
N LEU A 224 -4.26 -4.90 19.48
CA LEU A 224 -3.49 -3.69 19.22
C LEU A 224 -4.39 -2.51 18.87
N ARG A 225 -5.43 -2.74 18.05
CA ARG A 225 -6.46 -1.72 17.77
C ARG A 225 -7.22 -1.32 19.02
N ALA A 226 -7.71 -2.29 19.79
CA ALA A 226 -8.44 -2.02 21.03
C ALA A 226 -7.59 -1.25 22.06
N ALA A 227 -6.29 -1.54 22.14
CA ALA A 227 -5.37 -0.82 23.01
C ALA A 227 -5.16 0.62 22.55
N LEU A 228 -5.01 0.85 21.24
CA LEU A 228 -4.90 2.18 20.66
C LEU A 228 -6.20 2.98 20.85
N ASP A 229 -7.35 2.39 20.54
CA ASP A 229 -8.67 3.01 20.75
C ASP A 229 -8.87 3.40 22.21
N SER A 230 -8.38 2.58 23.15
CA SER A 230 -8.40 2.89 24.58
C SER A 230 -7.50 4.08 24.92
N ALA A 231 -6.30 4.17 24.34
CA ALA A 231 -5.40 5.31 24.54
C ALA A 231 -6.02 6.61 24.03
N LEU A 232 -6.62 6.59 22.85
CA LEU A 232 -7.30 7.72 22.22
C LEU A 232 -8.53 8.16 23.05
N SER A 233 -9.36 7.22 23.49
CA SER A 233 -10.58 7.50 24.25
C SER A 233 -10.29 8.06 25.65
N ASP A 234 -9.20 7.63 26.27
CA ASP A 234 -8.76 8.10 27.58
C ASP A 234 -7.92 9.39 27.51
N ASN A 235 -7.71 9.95 26.30
CA ASN A 235 -6.80 11.06 26.00
C ASN A 235 -5.38 10.81 26.57
N ASN A 236 -4.87 9.59 26.43
CA ASN A 236 -3.52 9.24 26.83
C ASN A 236 -2.58 9.35 25.64
N ASP A 237 -2.12 10.57 25.40
CA ASP A 237 -1.30 10.96 24.26
C ASP A 237 0.02 10.18 24.20
N ASP A 238 0.68 9.98 25.36
CA ASP A 238 1.98 9.29 25.38
C ASP A 238 1.86 7.84 24.96
N ASP A 239 0.88 7.08 25.46
CA ASP A 239 0.66 5.69 25.05
C ASP A 239 0.21 5.62 23.58
N ALA A 240 -0.66 6.53 23.12
CA ALA A 240 -1.07 6.59 21.72
C ALA A 240 0.13 6.83 20.78
N LEU A 241 0.97 7.83 21.08
CA LEU A 241 2.16 8.14 20.29
C LEU A 241 3.21 7.02 20.32
N ARG A 242 3.43 6.38 21.46
CA ARG A 242 4.31 5.20 21.58
C ARG A 242 3.83 4.07 20.69
N MET A 243 2.53 3.75 20.74
CA MET A 243 1.96 2.67 19.92
C MET A 243 2.05 2.96 18.43
N VAL A 244 1.62 4.14 17.96
CA VAL A 244 1.64 4.43 16.51
C VAL A 244 3.05 4.47 15.96
N ASN A 245 4.02 5.02 16.70
CA ASN A 245 5.43 5.03 16.30
C ASN A 245 6.04 3.63 16.26
N ALA A 246 5.72 2.78 17.23
CA ALA A 246 6.20 1.39 17.26
C ALA A 246 5.58 0.52 16.16
N LEU A 247 4.30 0.76 15.81
CA LEU A 247 3.59 0.00 14.79
C LEU A 247 3.81 0.51 13.36
N ALA A 248 4.39 1.70 13.18
CA ALA A 248 4.55 2.31 11.85
C ALA A 248 5.26 1.38 10.85
N TRP A 249 6.38 0.78 11.24
CA TRP A 249 7.11 -0.15 10.40
C TRP A 249 6.32 -1.44 10.11
N TYR A 250 5.55 -1.96 11.07
CA TYR A 250 4.65 -3.09 10.88
C TYR A 250 3.57 -2.79 9.83
N TRP A 251 2.90 -1.65 9.93
CA TRP A 251 1.89 -1.24 8.96
C TRP A 251 2.48 -1.07 7.56
N PHE A 252 3.68 -0.49 7.47
CA PHE A 252 4.40 -0.39 6.18
C PHE A 252 4.64 -1.78 5.57
N LEU A 253 5.21 -2.71 6.34
CA LEU A 253 5.47 -4.07 5.87
C LEU A 253 4.21 -4.83 5.44
N ARG A 254 3.08 -4.55 6.09
CA ARG A 254 1.78 -5.16 5.76
C ARG A 254 0.99 -4.41 4.69
N GLY A 255 1.49 -3.29 4.18
CA GLY A 255 0.77 -2.45 3.23
C GLY A 255 -0.47 -1.76 3.82
N ARG A 256 -0.62 -1.72 5.15
CA ARG A 256 -1.78 -1.12 5.84
C ARG A 256 -1.68 0.40 5.92
N LEU A 257 -1.45 1.05 4.77
CA LEU A 257 -1.12 2.48 4.73
C LEU A 257 -2.28 3.36 5.20
N THR A 258 -3.52 3.01 4.85
CA THR A 258 -4.73 3.75 5.28
C THR A 258 -4.94 3.65 6.79
N GLU A 259 -4.76 2.45 7.37
CA GLU A 259 -4.86 2.24 8.81
C GLU A 259 -3.77 3.02 9.56
N ALA A 260 -2.53 2.96 9.07
CA ALA A 260 -1.40 3.70 9.64
C ALA A 260 -1.64 5.21 9.67
N ARG A 261 -2.09 5.78 8.56
CA ARG A 261 -2.36 7.21 8.45
C ARG A 261 -3.44 7.65 9.42
N ARG A 262 -4.58 6.96 9.41
CA ARG A 262 -5.69 7.26 10.32
C ARG A 262 -5.24 7.21 11.78
N ALA A 263 -4.52 6.17 12.20
CA ALA A 263 -4.02 6.00 13.55
C ALA A 263 -3.05 7.13 13.97
N LEU A 264 -2.14 7.53 13.06
CA LEU A 264 -1.20 8.63 13.28
C LEU A 264 -1.92 9.98 13.37
N GLU A 265 -2.91 10.24 12.50
CA GLU A 265 -3.72 11.46 12.51
C GLU A 265 -4.51 11.58 13.83
N GLU A 266 -5.17 10.50 14.26
CA GLU A 266 -5.94 10.45 15.51
C GLU A 266 -5.02 10.67 16.75
N ALA A 267 -3.85 10.02 16.79
CA ALA A 267 -2.90 10.21 17.89
C ALA A 267 -2.32 11.64 17.93
N LEU A 268 -2.02 12.25 16.78
CA LEU A 268 -1.52 13.63 16.71
C LEU A 268 -2.60 14.67 17.05
N ALA A 269 -3.88 14.36 16.79
CA ALA A 269 -5.01 15.24 17.07
C ALA A 269 -5.28 15.44 18.56
N LEU A 270 -4.83 14.55 19.45
CA LEU A 270 -4.92 14.71 20.91
C LEU A 270 -4.18 15.96 21.40
N GLY A 271 -3.08 16.32 20.75
CA GLY A 271 -2.46 17.65 20.92
C GLY A 271 -1.41 17.75 22.02
N GLN A 272 -1.26 16.77 22.88
CA GLN A 272 -0.31 16.71 24.00
C GLN A 272 0.77 15.62 23.73
N GLY A 273 1.47 15.18 24.76
CA GLY A 273 2.50 14.15 24.69
C GLY A 273 3.89 14.67 24.36
N SER A 274 4.89 13.78 24.32
CA SER A 274 6.29 14.15 24.14
C SER A 274 6.55 14.78 22.77
N ALA A 275 7.33 15.86 22.73
CA ALA A 275 7.70 16.56 21.48
C ALA A 275 8.38 15.60 20.48
N ALA A 276 9.29 14.75 20.96
CA ALA A 276 9.98 13.76 20.14
C ALA A 276 9.01 12.69 19.58
N GLY A 277 8.06 12.23 20.39
CA GLY A 277 7.02 11.28 19.94
C GLY A 277 6.14 11.86 18.83
N ARG A 278 5.73 13.12 18.99
CA ARG A 278 4.93 13.85 17.99
C ARG A 278 5.71 14.12 16.70
N ALA A 279 6.97 14.54 16.81
CA ALA A 279 7.83 14.74 15.63
C ALA A 279 8.03 13.44 14.84
N THR A 280 8.25 12.33 15.55
CA THR A 280 8.37 10.99 14.96
C THR A 280 7.08 10.57 14.24
N ALA A 281 5.91 10.72 14.90
CA ALA A 281 4.61 10.40 14.32
C ALA A 281 4.28 11.27 13.09
N THR A 282 4.60 12.56 13.14
CA THR A 282 4.45 13.50 12.03
C THR A 282 5.30 13.09 10.83
N ALA A 283 6.54 12.65 11.06
CA ALA A 283 7.41 12.18 10.00
C ALA A 283 6.89 10.88 9.35
N TRP A 284 6.43 9.91 10.15
CA TRP A 284 5.78 8.71 9.62
C TRP A 284 4.54 9.05 8.80
N LEU A 285 3.67 9.92 9.33
CA LEU A 285 2.46 10.37 8.63
C LEU A 285 2.78 11.01 7.28
N GLY A 286 3.80 11.87 7.22
CA GLY A 286 4.26 12.48 5.97
C GLY A 286 4.67 11.44 4.92
N GLY A 287 5.44 10.43 5.31
CA GLY A 287 5.84 9.33 4.42
C GLY A 287 4.65 8.48 3.95
N PHE A 288 3.73 8.11 4.85
CA PHE A 288 2.54 7.33 4.46
C PHE A 288 1.58 8.13 3.57
N THR A 289 1.44 9.43 3.80
CA THR A 289 0.62 10.33 2.96
C THR A 289 1.20 10.43 1.55
N ALA A 290 2.53 10.49 1.43
CA ALA A 290 3.21 10.50 0.13
C ALA A 290 3.05 9.16 -0.61
N LEU A 291 3.18 8.00 0.07
CA LEU A 291 2.94 6.67 -0.51
C LEU A 291 1.49 6.49 -0.99
N ALA A 292 0.53 7.12 -0.33
CA ALA A 292 -0.87 7.14 -0.75
C ALA A 292 -1.15 8.14 -1.90
N GLY A 293 -0.18 8.96 -2.29
CA GLY A 293 -0.30 9.94 -3.37
C GLY A 293 -1.23 11.10 -3.07
N GLU A 294 -1.39 11.49 -1.82
CA GLU A 294 -2.21 12.64 -1.43
C GLU A 294 -1.42 13.95 -1.43
N ARG A 295 -2.08 15.04 -1.85
CA ARG A 295 -1.47 16.37 -1.82
C ARG A 295 -1.19 16.80 -0.38
N GLY A 296 0.04 17.23 -0.11
CA GLY A 296 0.52 17.60 1.22
C GLY A 296 1.56 16.61 1.79
N GLY A 297 1.70 15.44 1.19
CA GLY A 297 2.76 14.48 1.48
C GLY A 297 4.12 14.87 0.90
N HIS A 298 4.41 16.17 0.72
CA HIS A 298 5.76 16.59 0.33
C HIS A 298 6.71 16.19 1.44
N THR A 299 7.52 15.18 1.16
CA THR A 299 8.63 14.82 2.01
C THR A 299 9.56 16.03 2.09
N SER A 300 9.57 16.71 3.23
CA SER A 300 10.51 17.81 3.45
C SER A 300 11.93 17.28 3.23
N PRO A 301 12.78 17.95 2.46
CA PRO A 301 14.19 17.58 2.32
C PRO A 301 14.99 17.75 3.62
N ALA A 302 14.41 18.40 4.62
CA ALA A 302 14.99 18.54 5.94
C ALA A 302 14.50 17.41 6.86
N PRO A 303 15.37 16.82 7.70
CA PRO A 303 14.93 15.94 8.76
C PRO A 303 13.96 16.67 9.67
N PRO A 304 12.92 15.97 10.21
CA PRO A 304 11.98 16.62 11.11
C PRO A 304 12.70 17.16 12.36
N ASP A 305 12.43 18.41 12.72
CA ASP A 305 12.93 19.01 13.95
C ASP A 305 12.32 18.31 15.17
N GLY A 306 13.07 18.27 16.29
CA GLY A 306 12.57 17.74 17.56
C GLY A 306 12.73 16.24 17.74
N ILE A 307 13.48 15.53 16.88
CA ILE A 307 13.85 14.13 17.06
C ILE A 307 15.28 14.07 17.61
N ASP A 308 15.42 13.78 18.90
CA ASP A 308 16.71 13.76 19.58
C ASP A 308 17.53 12.50 19.29
N ASP A 309 16.85 11.35 19.15
CA ASP A 309 17.51 10.08 18.84
C ASP A 309 18.07 10.09 17.40
N PRO A 310 19.40 10.01 17.22
CA PRO A 310 20.02 10.08 15.91
C PRO A 310 19.71 8.85 15.03
N ALA A 311 19.41 7.69 15.62
CA ALA A 311 19.07 6.49 14.87
C ALA A 311 17.62 6.57 14.32
N ILE A 312 16.70 7.10 15.11
CA ILE A 312 15.31 7.37 14.67
C ILE A 312 15.34 8.43 13.58
N ARG A 313 16.07 9.53 13.76
CA ARG A 313 16.21 10.60 12.77
C ARG A 313 16.76 10.08 11.45
N ALA A 314 17.84 9.32 11.46
CA ALA A 314 18.44 8.73 10.26
C ALA A 314 17.47 7.77 9.56
N THR A 315 16.70 6.99 10.34
CA THR A 315 15.68 6.07 9.82
C THR A 315 14.55 6.82 9.09
N LEU A 316 14.06 7.90 9.66
CA LEU A 316 12.99 8.69 9.05
C LEU A 316 13.49 9.49 7.85
N GLU A 317 14.71 10.03 7.88
CA GLU A 317 15.33 10.67 6.73
C GLU A 317 15.50 9.69 5.57
N TRP A 318 15.98 8.48 5.85
CA TRP A 318 16.02 7.41 4.86
C TRP A 318 14.62 7.05 4.34
N PHE A 319 13.62 6.89 5.23
CA PHE A 319 12.26 6.52 4.82
C PHE A 319 11.63 7.57 3.91
N HIS A 320 11.80 8.85 4.22
CA HIS A 320 11.35 9.94 3.36
C HIS A 320 12.05 9.92 2.00
N ALA A 321 13.36 9.67 1.96
CA ALA A 321 14.10 9.55 0.71
C ALA A 321 13.67 8.32 -0.10
N PHE A 322 13.41 7.19 0.58
CA PHE A 322 12.86 5.98 -0.04
C PHE A 322 11.52 6.27 -0.70
N VAL A 323 10.61 6.94 -0.02
CA VAL A 323 9.29 7.32 -0.56
C VAL A 323 9.42 8.35 -1.69
N ALA A 324 10.27 9.37 -1.52
CA ALA A 324 10.51 10.40 -2.52
C ALA A 324 11.10 9.83 -3.82
N SER A 325 11.80 8.70 -3.76
CA SER A 325 12.37 8.05 -4.94
C SER A 325 11.32 7.45 -5.90
N ASP A 326 10.05 7.34 -5.49
CA ASP A 326 8.95 6.89 -6.35
C ASP A 326 8.34 8.03 -7.16
N PHE A 327 8.19 9.22 -6.56
CA PHE A 327 7.45 10.33 -7.16
C PHE A 327 8.15 11.68 -7.04
N GLY A 328 9.36 11.74 -6.46
CA GLY A 328 10.09 12.98 -6.20
C GLY A 328 11.18 13.33 -7.23
N ASP A 329 11.87 14.43 -6.95
CA ASP A 329 13.09 14.81 -7.67
C ASP A 329 14.24 13.86 -7.29
N PRO A 330 14.83 13.11 -8.23
CA PRO A 330 15.93 12.21 -7.95
C PRO A 330 17.13 12.88 -7.28
N ALA A 331 17.43 14.14 -7.62
CA ALA A 331 18.56 14.87 -7.03
C ALA A 331 18.34 15.17 -5.53
N VAL A 332 17.10 15.50 -5.15
CA VAL A 332 16.71 15.69 -3.74
C VAL A 332 16.81 14.35 -2.98
N GLY A 333 16.28 13.27 -3.58
CA GLY A 333 16.36 11.93 -3.02
C GLY A 333 17.81 11.49 -2.76
N GLU A 334 18.73 11.76 -3.68
CA GLU A 334 20.15 11.45 -3.54
C GLU A 334 20.83 12.20 -2.40
N ALA A 335 20.55 13.48 -2.26
CA ALA A 335 21.10 14.27 -1.16
C ALA A 335 20.61 13.73 0.20
N MET A 336 19.33 13.35 0.29
CA MET A 336 18.77 12.75 1.50
C MET A 336 19.40 11.38 1.81
N ILE A 337 19.53 10.50 0.81
CA ILE A 337 20.16 9.18 0.98
C ILE A 337 21.64 9.32 1.37
N ALA A 338 22.37 10.26 0.80
CA ALA A 338 23.78 10.50 1.16
C ALA A 338 23.91 10.88 2.64
N ARG A 339 23.05 11.76 3.15
CA ARG A 339 23.02 12.14 4.58
C ARG A 339 22.63 10.97 5.47
N ALA A 340 21.53 10.26 5.15
CA ALA A 340 21.09 9.10 5.92
C ALA A 340 22.17 8.01 5.98
N LEU A 341 22.84 7.72 4.86
CA LEU A 341 23.93 6.76 4.78
C LEU A 341 25.14 7.19 5.65
N ALA A 342 25.49 8.48 5.64
CA ALA A 342 26.56 9.01 6.50
C ALA A 342 26.20 8.85 7.98
N SER A 343 24.95 9.16 8.37
CA SER A 343 24.44 9.00 9.73
C SER A 343 24.46 7.54 10.18
N PHE A 344 23.98 6.61 9.35
CA PHE A 344 23.99 5.18 9.68
C PHE A 344 25.41 4.63 9.82
N ARG A 345 26.37 5.09 8.99
CA ARG A 345 27.79 4.71 9.11
C ARG A 345 28.39 5.21 10.42
N ALA A 346 28.12 6.45 10.80
CA ALA A 346 28.58 7.02 12.06
C ALA A 346 28.01 6.28 13.28
N LEU A 347 26.76 5.77 13.18
CA LEU A 347 26.09 5.00 14.23
C LEU A 347 26.42 3.51 14.21
N GLY A 348 27.12 3.00 13.19
CA GLY A 348 27.35 1.54 13.02
C GLY A 348 26.08 0.75 12.67
N GLY A 349 25.02 1.42 12.21
CA GLY A 349 23.69 0.85 11.95
C GLY A 349 23.62 0.04 10.65
N GLN A 350 23.98 -1.23 10.68
CA GLN A 350 24.08 -2.10 9.49
C GLN A 350 22.78 -2.16 8.66
N TRP A 351 21.63 -2.29 9.33
CA TRP A 351 20.33 -2.30 8.65
C TRP A 351 20.10 -1.00 7.85
N GLY A 352 20.37 0.14 8.45
CA GLY A 352 20.21 1.44 7.82
C GLY A 352 21.19 1.66 6.65
N ILE A 353 22.43 1.17 6.78
CA ILE A 353 23.43 1.17 5.70
C ILE A 353 22.88 0.40 4.49
N ALA A 354 22.39 -0.82 4.72
CA ALA A 354 21.86 -1.67 3.65
C ALA A 354 20.61 -1.06 3.00
N ALA A 355 19.69 -0.49 3.79
CA ALA A 355 18.49 0.17 3.31
C ALA A 355 18.83 1.40 2.46
N ALA A 356 19.76 2.23 2.89
CA ALA A 356 20.24 3.39 2.14
C ALA A 356 20.95 2.99 0.84
N LEU A 357 21.76 1.92 0.85
CA LEU A 357 22.40 1.38 -0.35
C LEU A 357 21.37 0.88 -1.37
N SER A 358 20.35 0.14 -0.94
CA SER A 358 19.29 -0.32 -1.83
C SER A 358 18.51 0.84 -2.45
N THR A 359 18.18 1.87 -1.67
CA THR A 359 17.50 3.07 -2.20
C THR A 359 18.42 3.85 -3.15
N ARG A 360 19.73 3.92 -2.88
CA ARG A 360 20.70 4.53 -3.81
C ARG A 360 20.82 3.73 -5.11
N ALA A 361 20.75 2.41 -5.06
CA ALA A 361 20.70 1.56 -6.25
C ALA A 361 19.47 1.88 -7.11
N LYS A 362 18.29 2.09 -6.50
CA LYS A 362 17.08 2.55 -7.19
C LYS A 362 17.32 3.87 -7.94
N LEU A 363 17.86 4.88 -7.26
CA LEU A 363 18.14 6.19 -7.88
C LEU A 363 19.21 6.09 -8.98
N ALA A 364 20.23 5.24 -8.79
CA ALA A 364 21.23 4.97 -9.83
C ALA A 364 20.63 4.29 -11.07
N MET A 365 19.62 3.42 -10.87
CA MET A 365 18.87 2.81 -11.98
C MET A 365 18.15 3.86 -12.84
N ILE A 366 17.50 4.84 -12.19
CA ILE A 366 16.84 5.96 -12.89
C ILE A 366 17.83 6.77 -13.71
N ARG A 367 19.08 6.93 -13.25
CA ARG A 367 20.13 7.66 -13.96
C ARG A 367 20.89 6.82 -14.98
N GLY A 368 20.56 5.54 -15.12
CA GLY A 368 21.25 4.64 -16.03
C GLY A 368 22.70 4.34 -15.64
N ASP A 369 22.99 4.23 -14.32
CA ASP A 369 24.30 3.81 -13.79
C ASP A 369 24.28 2.35 -13.30
N PRO A 370 24.36 1.36 -14.19
CA PRO A 370 24.25 -0.07 -13.83
C PRO A 370 25.39 -0.55 -12.92
N ALA A 371 26.54 0.11 -12.98
CA ALA A 371 27.70 -0.26 -12.13
C ALA A 371 27.40 0.07 -10.65
N THR A 372 26.87 1.24 -10.39
CA THR A 372 26.43 1.64 -9.02
C THR A 372 25.25 0.78 -8.57
N VAL A 373 24.25 0.50 -9.45
CA VAL A 373 23.16 -0.40 -9.11
C VAL A 373 23.67 -1.76 -8.65
N HIS A 374 24.54 -2.39 -9.43
CA HIS A 374 25.05 -3.72 -9.11
C HIS A 374 25.85 -3.72 -7.79
N ARG A 375 26.78 -2.78 -7.64
CA ARG A 375 27.60 -2.68 -6.44
C ARG A 375 26.78 -2.47 -5.17
N ASP A 376 25.88 -1.50 -5.20
CA ASP A 376 25.13 -1.10 -4.02
C ASP A 376 24.04 -2.11 -3.66
N ALA A 377 23.33 -2.66 -4.65
CA ALA A 377 22.34 -3.69 -4.41
C ALA A 377 22.99 -5.01 -3.94
N GLN A 378 24.17 -5.36 -4.47
CA GLN A 378 24.89 -6.55 -4.04
C GLN A 378 25.35 -6.40 -2.58
N GLN A 379 25.95 -5.27 -2.21
CA GLN A 379 26.39 -5.00 -0.84
C GLN A 379 25.19 -4.96 0.13
N SER A 380 24.07 -4.34 -0.30
CA SER A 380 22.84 -4.32 0.47
C SER A 380 22.31 -5.73 0.73
N LEU A 381 22.29 -6.59 -0.30
CA LEU A 381 21.82 -7.97 -0.19
C LEU A 381 22.67 -8.80 0.78
N GLU A 382 23.99 -8.62 0.75
CA GLU A 382 24.93 -9.30 1.66
C GLU A 382 24.62 -8.92 3.11
N ILE A 383 24.53 -7.63 3.41
CA ILE A 383 24.22 -7.15 4.77
C ILE A 383 22.85 -7.64 5.22
N PHE A 384 21.81 -7.56 4.37
CA PHE A 384 20.47 -8.03 4.74
C PHE A 384 20.38 -9.54 4.92
N ARG A 385 21.22 -10.33 4.22
CA ARG A 385 21.34 -11.77 4.46
C ARG A 385 21.98 -12.07 5.82
N GLU A 386 23.04 -11.36 6.18
CA GLU A 386 23.67 -11.48 7.49
C GLU A 386 22.71 -11.10 8.63
N LEU A 387 21.92 -10.05 8.45
CA LEU A 387 20.88 -9.64 9.39
C LEU A 387 19.65 -10.56 9.41
N GLY A 388 19.45 -11.38 8.38
CA GLY A 388 18.23 -12.17 8.20
C GLY A 388 16.99 -11.35 7.86
N ASP A 389 17.16 -10.09 7.44
CA ASP A 389 16.04 -9.21 7.06
C ASP A 389 15.57 -9.54 5.64
N ARG A 390 14.41 -10.18 5.53
CA ARG A 390 13.88 -10.62 4.25
C ARG A 390 13.26 -9.49 3.43
N TRP A 391 12.67 -8.48 4.07
CA TRP A 391 12.19 -7.29 3.36
C TRP A 391 13.35 -6.58 2.66
N GLY A 392 14.44 -6.38 3.37
CA GLY A 392 15.64 -5.76 2.79
C GLY A 392 16.25 -6.59 1.66
N GLN A 393 16.26 -7.93 1.80
CA GLN A 393 16.69 -8.81 0.71
C GLN A 393 15.83 -8.63 -0.54
N LEU A 394 14.49 -8.50 -0.38
CA LEU A 394 13.58 -8.24 -1.51
C LEU A 394 13.92 -6.94 -2.22
N GLN A 395 14.17 -5.86 -1.46
CA GLN A 395 14.54 -4.56 -2.03
C GLN A 395 15.85 -4.65 -2.85
N ALA A 396 16.85 -5.38 -2.37
CA ALA A 396 18.10 -5.56 -3.09
C ALA A 396 17.94 -6.48 -4.32
N ILE A 397 17.18 -7.56 -4.21
CA ILE A 397 16.89 -8.51 -5.31
C ILE A 397 16.16 -7.80 -6.45
N GLU A 398 15.24 -6.93 -6.15
CA GLU A 398 14.52 -6.12 -7.14
C GLU A 398 15.49 -5.36 -8.05
N TRP A 399 16.42 -4.61 -7.48
CA TRP A 399 17.36 -3.80 -8.26
C TRP A 399 18.44 -4.63 -8.96
N LEU A 400 18.85 -5.77 -8.38
CA LEU A 400 19.72 -6.72 -9.06
C LEU A 400 19.03 -7.34 -10.28
N GLY A 401 17.73 -7.64 -10.18
CA GLY A 401 16.91 -8.11 -11.29
C GLY A 401 16.75 -7.06 -12.37
N ALA A 402 16.43 -5.82 -12.00
CA ALA A 402 16.34 -4.70 -12.92
C ALA A 402 17.67 -4.43 -13.66
N ALA A 403 18.81 -4.48 -12.93
CA ALA A 403 20.14 -4.34 -13.56
C ALA A 403 20.48 -5.49 -14.51
N ALA A 404 20.10 -6.73 -14.17
CA ALA A 404 20.28 -7.88 -15.05
C ALA A 404 19.46 -7.72 -16.33
N ALA A 405 18.20 -7.29 -16.25
CA ALA A 405 17.37 -6.99 -17.41
C ALA A 405 17.96 -5.88 -18.27
N ALA A 406 18.42 -4.78 -17.65
CA ALA A 406 19.05 -3.66 -18.35
C ALA A 406 20.34 -4.05 -19.09
N THR A 407 21.06 -5.09 -18.63
CA THR A 407 22.27 -5.62 -19.29
C THR A 407 21.99 -6.79 -20.24
N GLY A 408 20.71 -7.14 -20.46
CA GLY A 408 20.29 -8.21 -21.37
C GLY A 408 20.26 -9.62 -20.77
N ASP A 409 20.59 -9.80 -19.47
CA ASP A 409 20.48 -11.09 -18.79
C ASP A 409 19.05 -11.31 -18.25
N HIS A 410 18.10 -11.41 -19.19
CA HIS A 410 16.68 -11.58 -18.88
C HIS A 410 16.39 -12.86 -18.08
N ALA A 411 17.17 -13.94 -18.32
CA ALA A 411 17.00 -15.19 -17.59
C ALA A 411 17.36 -15.04 -16.10
N ARG A 412 18.38 -14.27 -15.78
CA ARG A 412 18.77 -13.94 -14.40
C ARG A 412 17.73 -13.01 -13.75
N ALA A 413 17.29 -11.99 -14.47
CA ALA A 413 16.24 -11.08 -14.02
C ALA A 413 14.98 -11.84 -13.61
N ASP A 414 14.49 -12.73 -14.47
CA ASP A 414 13.32 -13.58 -14.23
C ASP A 414 13.47 -14.45 -12.98
N ARG A 415 14.61 -15.10 -12.83
CA ARG A 415 14.89 -15.91 -11.62
C ARG A 415 14.83 -15.07 -10.36
N LEU A 416 15.50 -13.92 -10.36
CA LEU A 416 15.54 -13.02 -9.20
C LEU A 416 14.13 -12.53 -8.82
N HIS A 417 13.34 -12.08 -9.79
CA HIS A 417 11.99 -11.59 -9.52
C HIS A 417 11.03 -12.70 -9.09
N ARG A 418 11.15 -13.94 -9.63
CA ARG A 418 10.36 -15.10 -9.16
C ARG A 418 10.75 -15.51 -7.73
N ASP A 419 12.02 -15.49 -7.40
CA ASP A 419 12.50 -15.77 -6.03
C ASP A 419 12.00 -14.70 -5.07
N GLY A 420 12.04 -13.44 -5.49
CA GLY A 420 11.48 -12.32 -4.75
C GLY A 420 9.98 -12.47 -4.51
N LEU A 421 9.21 -12.80 -5.55
CA LEU A 421 7.76 -13.00 -5.44
C LEU A 421 7.43 -14.09 -4.40
N ARG A 422 8.08 -15.27 -4.49
CA ARG A 422 7.87 -16.35 -3.52
C ARG A 422 8.18 -15.92 -2.09
N MET A 423 9.28 -15.18 -1.89
CA MET A 423 9.66 -14.68 -0.58
C MET A 423 8.66 -13.66 -0.05
N ALA A 424 8.15 -12.77 -0.89
CA ALA A 424 7.16 -11.77 -0.53
C ALA A 424 5.82 -12.42 -0.12
N GLU A 425 5.34 -13.40 -0.91
CA GLU A 425 4.13 -14.16 -0.64
C GLU A 425 4.23 -14.96 0.67
N ASP A 426 5.35 -15.64 0.90
CA ASP A 426 5.63 -16.40 2.13
C ASP A 426 5.55 -15.55 3.41
N LEU A 427 5.90 -14.28 3.29
CA LEU A 427 5.90 -13.32 4.39
C LEU A 427 4.63 -12.48 4.46
N GLY A 428 3.78 -12.51 3.42
CA GLY A 428 2.64 -11.61 3.28
C GLY A 428 3.07 -10.14 3.12
N LEU A 429 4.15 -9.91 2.39
CA LEU A 429 4.64 -8.57 2.02
C LEU A 429 4.03 -8.19 0.68
N TRP A 430 2.75 -7.84 0.70
CA TRP A 430 1.93 -7.69 -0.51
C TRP A 430 2.37 -6.53 -1.42
N PRO A 431 2.83 -5.36 -0.93
CA PRO A 431 3.42 -4.33 -1.78
C PRO A 431 4.60 -4.85 -2.61
N GLN A 432 5.54 -5.58 -1.99
CA GLN A 432 6.71 -6.15 -2.67
C GLN A 432 6.32 -7.28 -3.62
N ALA A 433 5.27 -8.03 -3.32
CA ALA A 433 4.72 -9.02 -4.25
C ALA A 433 4.15 -8.34 -5.52
N ALA A 434 3.48 -7.20 -5.37
CA ALA A 434 2.98 -6.41 -6.50
C ALA A 434 4.13 -5.88 -7.38
N ASP A 435 5.21 -5.38 -6.77
CA ASP A 435 6.40 -4.92 -7.50
C ASP A 435 7.07 -6.06 -8.27
N ALA A 436 7.28 -7.22 -7.62
CA ALA A 436 7.87 -8.40 -8.26
C ALA A 436 7.02 -8.90 -9.44
N LEU A 437 5.68 -8.91 -9.30
CA LEU A 437 4.76 -9.25 -10.39
C LEU A 437 4.86 -8.25 -11.55
N SER A 438 4.98 -6.95 -11.25
CA SER A 438 5.14 -5.92 -12.28
C SER A 438 6.44 -6.11 -13.06
N TRP A 439 7.54 -6.44 -12.38
CA TRP A 439 8.81 -6.75 -13.06
C TRP A 439 8.71 -8.02 -13.92
N LEU A 440 8.05 -9.08 -13.45
CA LEU A 440 7.79 -10.29 -14.25
C LEU A 440 6.92 -9.98 -15.46
N GLY A 441 5.91 -9.12 -15.30
CA GLY A 441 5.07 -8.66 -16.41
C GLY A 441 5.88 -7.90 -17.46
N ARG A 442 6.81 -7.04 -17.06
CA ARG A 442 7.73 -6.36 -17.97
C ARG A 442 8.69 -7.32 -18.66
N SER A 443 9.20 -8.31 -17.95
CA SER A 443 10.04 -9.37 -18.51
C SER A 443 9.30 -10.14 -19.60
N ALA A 444 8.04 -10.54 -19.35
CA ALA A 444 7.18 -11.19 -20.33
C ALA A 444 6.89 -10.30 -21.53
N LEU A 445 6.64 -9.00 -21.31
CA LEU A 445 6.46 -8.01 -22.37
C LEU A 445 7.70 -7.92 -23.28
N HIS A 446 8.90 -7.90 -22.68
CA HIS A 446 10.16 -7.92 -23.45
C HIS A 446 10.35 -9.21 -24.25
N ALA A 447 9.95 -10.35 -23.70
CA ALA A 447 9.97 -11.64 -24.38
C ALA A 447 8.90 -11.77 -25.49
N GLY A 448 7.96 -10.82 -25.59
CA GLY A 448 6.85 -10.85 -26.55
C GLY A 448 5.67 -11.72 -26.09
N ASP A 449 5.69 -12.27 -24.88
CA ASP A 449 4.55 -13.01 -24.30
C ASP A 449 3.55 -12.02 -23.68
N LEU A 450 2.73 -11.43 -24.56
CA LEU A 450 1.77 -10.40 -24.18
C LEU A 450 0.66 -10.93 -23.26
N ALA A 451 0.32 -12.21 -23.39
CA ALA A 451 -0.70 -12.86 -22.55
C ALA A 451 -0.21 -12.99 -21.10
N GLN A 452 0.99 -13.49 -20.91
CA GLN A 452 1.62 -13.63 -19.60
C GLN A 452 1.94 -12.25 -18.98
N ALA A 453 2.38 -11.28 -19.80
CA ALA A 453 2.60 -9.90 -19.35
C ALA A 453 1.33 -9.31 -18.75
N ARG A 454 0.21 -9.42 -19.45
CA ARG A 454 -1.09 -8.94 -18.97
C ARG A 454 -1.51 -9.62 -17.68
N GLU A 455 -1.42 -10.94 -17.58
CA GLU A 455 -1.79 -11.70 -16.39
C GLU A 455 -1.02 -11.22 -15.13
N PHE A 456 0.32 -11.11 -15.24
CA PHE A 456 1.14 -10.63 -14.13
C PHE A 456 0.80 -9.19 -13.73
N LEU A 457 0.63 -8.30 -14.70
CA LEU A 457 0.38 -6.89 -14.46
C LEU A 457 -1.03 -6.64 -13.88
N GLU A 458 -2.06 -7.36 -14.34
CA GLU A 458 -3.39 -7.31 -13.76
C GLU A 458 -3.40 -7.80 -12.30
N ARG A 459 -2.66 -8.87 -12.02
CA ARG A 459 -2.51 -9.38 -10.65
C ARG A 459 -1.77 -8.37 -9.78
N ALA A 460 -0.70 -7.76 -10.28
CA ALA A 460 0.05 -6.70 -9.59
C ALA A 460 -0.84 -5.50 -9.27
N MET A 461 -1.60 -5.02 -10.25
CA MET A 461 -2.49 -3.88 -10.11
C MET A 461 -3.58 -4.12 -9.05
N ARG A 462 -4.24 -5.31 -9.08
CA ARG A 462 -5.23 -5.68 -8.06
C ARG A 462 -4.61 -5.68 -6.66
N LEU A 463 -3.47 -6.33 -6.51
CA LEU A 463 -2.79 -6.47 -5.23
C LEU A 463 -2.35 -5.10 -4.67
N ALA A 464 -1.79 -4.23 -5.52
CA ALA A 464 -1.43 -2.88 -5.14
C ALA A 464 -2.65 -2.03 -4.72
N ALA A 465 -3.77 -2.16 -5.45
CA ALA A 465 -5.02 -1.47 -5.13
C ALA A 465 -5.61 -1.92 -3.78
N GLU A 466 -5.62 -3.22 -3.49
CA GLU A 466 -6.08 -3.78 -2.22
C GLU A 466 -5.29 -3.23 -1.01
N GLN A 467 -4.01 -2.94 -1.22
CA GLN A 467 -3.12 -2.40 -0.18
C GLN A 467 -3.09 -0.86 -0.14
N GLY A 468 -3.74 -0.16 -1.05
CA GLY A 468 -3.61 1.29 -1.21
C GLY A 468 -2.18 1.72 -1.59
N TYR A 469 -1.39 0.81 -2.19
CA TYR A 469 0.00 1.02 -2.57
C TYR A 469 0.08 1.67 -3.96
N LEU A 470 0.07 3.00 -3.97
CA LEU A 470 0.01 3.77 -5.22
C LEU A 470 1.22 3.58 -6.14
N PRO A 471 2.49 3.53 -5.66
CA PRO A 471 3.63 3.29 -6.55
C PRO A 471 3.50 2.01 -7.37
N GLY A 472 3.17 0.88 -6.72
CA GLY A 472 2.95 -0.39 -7.39
C GLY A 472 1.76 -0.38 -8.35
N HIS A 473 0.69 0.34 -7.99
CA HIS A 473 -0.48 0.51 -8.87
C HIS A 473 -0.09 1.26 -10.16
N VAL A 474 0.61 2.38 -10.05
CA VAL A 474 1.09 3.18 -11.20
C VAL A 474 2.04 2.37 -12.08
N PHE A 475 2.93 1.60 -11.47
CA PHE A 475 3.90 0.78 -12.20
C PHE A 475 3.22 -0.35 -13.00
N ALA A 476 2.24 -1.03 -12.42
CA ALA A 476 1.44 -2.06 -13.09
C ALA A 476 0.56 -1.47 -14.21
N GLU A 477 -0.11 -0.34 -13.95
CA GLU A 477 -0.97 0.39 -14.88
C GLU A 477 -0.18 0.82 -16.13
N LEU A 478 1.04 1.34 -15.94
CA LEU A 478 1.94 1.69 -17.02
C LEU A 478 2.29 0.47 -17.90
N GLY A 479 2.61 -0.66 -17.26
CA GLY A 479 2.90 -1.91 -17.95
C GLY A 479 1.71 -2.44 -18.75
N LEU A 480 0.48 -2.33 -18.21
CA LEU A 480 -0.75 -2.70 -18.92
C LEU A 480 -0.98 -1.83 -20.15
N GLY A 481 -0.72 -0.52 -20.06
CA GLY A 481 -0.78 0.39 -21.19
C GLY A 481 0.20 0.01 -22.29
N GLN A 482 1.44 -0.33 -21.93
CA GLN A 482 2.47 -0.80 -22.86
C GLN A 482 2.07 -2.13 -23.52
N THR A 483 1.55 -3.08 -22.73
CA THR A 483 1.10 -4.39 -23.23
C THR A 483 -0.05 -4.21 -24.22
N ALA A 484 -1.07 -3.42 -23.88
CA ALA A 484 -2.22 -3.14 -24.76
C ALA A 484 -1.80 -2.47 -26.08
N ARG A 485 -0.82 -1.55 -26.07
CA ARG A 485 -0.25 -0.94 -27.28
C ARG A 485 0.40 -2.01 -28.17
N ARG A 486 1.16 -2.93 -27.57
CA ARG A 486 1.79 -4.04 -28.32
C ARG A 486 0.78 -5.02 -28.91
N GLU A 487 -0.35 -5.21 -28.26
CA GLU A 487 -1.48 -5.99 -28.77
C GLU A 487 -2.27 -5.25 -29.87
N GLY A 488 -1.93 -4.00 -30.19
CA GLY A 488 -2.68 -3.15 -31.13
C GLY A 488 -3.99 -2.58 -30.58
N ARG A 489 -4.28 -2.79 -29.27
CA ARG A 489 -5.48 -2.26 -28.59
C ARG A 489 -5.23 -0.81 -28.13
N LEU A 490 -5.12 0.10 -29.11
CA LEU A 490 -4.65 1.46 -28.89
C LEU A 490 -5.55 2.28 -27.96
N ASP A 491 -6.87 2.06 -27.97
CA ASP A 491 -7.81 2.79 -27.11
C ASP A 491 -7.68 2.36 -25.64
N VAL A 492 -7.47 1.06 -25.42
CA VAL A 492 -7.21 0.52 -24.09
C VAL A 492 -5.86 1.02 -23.56
N ALA A 493 -4.82 0.99 -24.42
CA ALA A 493 -3.50 1.51 -24.08
C ALA A 493 -3.57 2.99 -23.66
N GLU A 494 -4.26 3.81 -24.46
CA GLU A 494 -4.41 5.24 -24.16
C GLU A 494 -5.14 5.47 -22.83
N THR A 495 -6.14 4.66 -22.53
CA THR A 495 -6.90 4.74 -21.25
C THR A 495 -5.98 4.53 -20.05
N HIS A 496 -5.19 3.44 -20.04
CA HIS A 496 -4.22 3.15 -18.99
C HIS A 496 -3.17 4.26 -18.85
N ILE A 497 -2.57 4.66 -19.97
CA ILE A 497 -1.51 5.68 -19.94
C ILE A 497 -2.03 7.06 -19.49
N ARG A 498 -3.25 7.42 -19.84
CA ARG A 498 -3.88 8.67 -19.37
C ARG A 498 -4.22 8.61 -17.88
N GLU A 499 -4.54 7.44 -17.33
CA GLU A 499 -4.75 7.27 -15.90
C GLU A 499 -3.44 7.51 -15.13
N VAL A 500 -2.32 6.94 -15.58
CA VAL A 500 -1.00 7.22 -15.01
C VAL A 500 -0.72 8.72 -15.02
N LEU A 501 -0.95 9.42 -16.14
CA LEU A 501 -0.75 10.88 -16.23
C LEU A 501 -1.65 11.67 -15.29
N ARG A 502 -2.92 11.25 -15.08
CA ARG A 502 -3.83 11.89 -14.13
C ARG A 502 -3.33 11.72 -12.70
N THR A 503 -2.85 10.54 -12.37
CA THR A 503 -2.28 10.24 -11.06
C THR A 503 -1.02 11.05 -10.79
N SER A 504 -0.07 11.09 -11.73
CA SER A 504 1.14 11.92 -11.63
C SER A 504 0.83 13.41 -11.40
N ARG A 505 -0.15 13.96 -12.14
CA ARG A 505 -0.59 15.35 -11.94
C ARG A 505 -1.23 15.59 -10.58
N ARG A 506 -1.97 14.61 -10.05
CA ARG A 506 -2.60 14.70 -8.73
C ARG A 506 -1.56 14.74 -7.61
N ILE A 507 -0.51 13.96 -7.74
CA ILE A 507 0.62 13.92 -6.80
C ILE A 507 1.40 15.23 -6.87
N GLY A 508 1.51 15.85 -8.04
CA GLY A 508 2.12 17.17 -8.21
C GLY A 508 3.64 17.15 -8.23
N SER A 509 4.26 15.98 -8.40
CA SER A 509 5.71 15.86 -8.53
C SER A 509 6.17 16.17 -9.97
N GLU A 510 7.11 17.11 -10.12
CA GLU A 510 7.85 17.34 -11.36
C GLU A 510 9.33 17.54 -11.01
N PRO A 511 10.24 16.85 -11.67
CA PRO A 511 10.12 15.91 -12.78
C PRO A 511 9.73 14.49 -12.32
N ASP A 512 8.97 13.72 -13.13
CA ASP A 512 8.40 12.41 -12.82
C ASP A 512 8.71 11.40 -13.93
N VAL A 513 9.32 10.28 -13.57
CA VAL A 513 9.70 9.19 -14.51
C VAL A 513 8.46 8.57 -15.15
N ALA A 514 7.41 8.27 -14.39
CA ALA A 514 6.19 7.66 -14.91
C ALA A 514 5.50 8.58 -15.93
N ARG A 515 5.49 9.90 -15.69
CA ARG A 515 5.01 10.90 -16.63
C ARG A 515 5.83 10.89 -17.92
N THR A 516 7.16 10.83 -17.83
CA THR A 516 8.04 10.85 -19.00
C THR A 516 7.79 9.64 -19.90
N ILE A 517 7.67 8.45 -19.30
CA ILE A 517 7.34 7.22 -20.03
C ILE A 517 5.94 7.33 -20.64
N SER A 518 4.95 7.82 -19.89
CA SER A 518 3.58 7.98 -20.37
C SER A 518 3.49 8.91 -21.58
N LEU A 519 4.23 10.02 -21.58
CA LEU A 519 4.29 10.94 -22.73
C LEU A 519 4.88 10.25 -23.96
N SER A 520 5.91 9.41 -23.78
CA SER A 520 6.49 8.62 -24.87
C SER A 520 5.47 7.63 -25.44
N GLU A 521 4.76 6.91 -24.58
CA GLU A 521 3.74 5.92 -24.99
C GLU A 521 2.59 6.58 -25.77
N LEU A 522 2.09 7.73 -25.32
CA LEU A 522 1.07 8.49 -26.04
C LEU A 522 1.58 8.95 -27.43
N GLY A 523 2.86 9.28 -27.53
CA GLY A 523 3.48 9.60 -28.81
C GLY A 523 3.47 8.42 -29.77
N PHE A 524 3.85 7.23 -29.32
CA PHE A 524 3.81 6.00 -30.12
C PHE A 524 2.38 5.57 -30.46
N ILE A 525 1.42 5.74 -29.54
CA ILE A 525 -0.01 5.48 -29.82
C ILE A 525 -0.51 6.41 -30.95
N ALA A 526 -0.18 7.71 -30.89
CA ALA A 526 -0.56 8.66 -31.93
C ALA A 526 0.08 8.31 -33.29
N GLU A 527 1.37 7.91 -33.29
CA GLU A 527 2.07 7.45 -34.50
C GLU A 527 1.37 6.23 -35.10
N GLN A 528 1.05 5.22 -34.31
CA GLN A 528 0.39 3.99 -34.75
C GLN A 528 -1.04 4.25 -35.29
N ARG A 529 -1.69 5.33 -34.86
CA ARG A 529 -2.99 5.80 -35.38
C ARG A 529 -2.85 6.64 -36.67
N GLY A 530 -1.63 6.92 -37.12
CA GLY A 530 -1.40 7.75 -38.29
C GLY A 530 -1.52 9.25 -38.02
N ASP A 531 -1.35 9.72 -36.78
CA ASP A 531 -1.33 11.14 -36.39
C ASP A 531 0.11 11.64 -36.15
N PRO A 532 0.81 12.13 -37.17
CA PRO A 532 2.18 12.61 -37.03
C PRO A 532 2.29 13.93 -36.24
N ALA A 533 1.25 14.73 -36.20
CA ALA A 533 1.24 15.99 -35.47
C ALA A 533 1.09 15.74 -33.94
N GLY A 534 0.16 14.88 -33.56
CA GLY A 534 -0.01 14.44 -32.18
C GLY A 534 1.22 13.71 -31.66
N ALA A 535 1.76 12.75 -32.43
CA ALA A 535 2.97 12.01 -32.09
C ALA A 535 4.14 12.95 -31.79
N ARG A 536 4.39 13.91 -32.69
CA ARG A 536 5.44 14.93 -32.50
C ARG A 536 5.22 15.77 -31.25
N SER A 537 3.98 16.21 -30.98
CA SER A 537 3.65 16.99 -29.79
C SER A 537 3.96 16.25 -28.49
N TRP A 538 3.57 14.97 -28.41
CA TRP A 538 3.83 14.15 -27.23
C TRP A 538 5.32 13.88 -27.02
N HIS A 539 6.06 13.52 -28.08
CA HIS A 539 7.49 13.24 -27.95
C HIS A 539 8.32 14.48 -27.64
N ILE A 540 7.92 15.69 -28.06
CA ILE A 540 8.56 16.94 -27.64
C ILE A 540 8.39 17.17 -26.15
N GLN A 541 7.19 16.94 -25.63
CA GLN A 541 6.93 17.03 -24.18
C GLN A 541 7.76 15.99 -23.41
N CYS A 542 7.82 14.74 -23.93
CA CYS A 542 8.66 13.68 -23.37
C CYS A 542 10.14 14.09 -23.34
N LEU A 543 10.69 14.60 -24.46
CA LEU A 543 12.07 15.04 -24.54
C LEU A 543 12.39 16.15 -23.53
N THR A 544 11.47 17.11 -23.36
CA THR A 544 11.61 18.19 -22.38
C THR A 544 11.63 17.64 -20.94
N ALA A 545 10.76 16.70 -20.62
CA ALA A 545 10.72 16.06 -19.31
C ALA A 545 11.99 15.21 -19.07
N ALA A 546 12.41 14.40 -20.04
CA ALA A 546 13.60 13.58 -19.97
C ALA A 546 14.88 14.39 -19.76
N GLN A 547 14.99 15.56 -20.40
CA GLN A 547 16.12 16.47 -20.20
C GLN A 547 16.16 17.08 -18.79
N LYS A 548 15.01 17.37 -18.21
CA LYS A 548 14.91 17.84 -16.81
C LYS A 548 15.32 16.75 -15.82
N LEU A 549 14.94 15.50 -16.09
CA LEU A 549 15.31 14.33 -15.27
C LEU A 549 16.80 13.98 -15.40
N GLY A 550 17.45 14.41 -16.50
CA GLY A 550 18.79 13.94 -16.82
C GLY A 550 18.83 12.46 -17.23
N ASP A 551 17.72 11.90 -17.72
CA ASP A 551 17.58 10.51 -18.16
C ASP A 551 17.96 10.34 -19.63
N PRO A 552 19.15 9.79 -19.96
CA PRO A 552 19.60 9.63 -21.32
C PRO A 552 18.82 8.59 -22.12
N GLN A 553 18.22 7.58 -21.46
CA GLN A 553 17.39 6.57 -22.09
C GLN A 553 16.08 7.19 -22.57
N ALA A 554 15.41 7.95 -21.71
CA ALA A 554 14.20 8.66 -22.09
C ALA A 554 14.42 9.70 -23.17
N VAL A 555 15.59 10.38 -23.18
CA VAL A 555 16.00 11.27 -24.28
C VAL A 555 16.12 10.49 -25.59
N ALA A 556 16.81 9.35 -25.60
CA ALA A 556 16.97 8.52 -26.77
C ALA A 556 15.62 7.98 -27.30
N GLN A 557 14.75 7.56 -26.39
CA GLN A 557 13.39 7.09 -26.73
C GLN A 557 12.53 8.21 -27.34
N ALA A 558 12.58 9.41 -26.76
CA ALA A 558 11.87 10.57 -27.32
C ALA A 558 12.36 10.95 -28.71
N LEU A 559 13.68 10.91 -28.96
CA LEU A 559 14.27 11.14 -30.28
C LEU A 559 13.84 10.07 -31.29
N THR A 560 13.77 8.80 -30.88
CA THR A 560 13.24 7.70 -31.69
C THR A 560 11.79 7.95 -32.10
N GLY A 561 10.94 8.33 -31.14
CA GLY A 561 9.53 8.62 -31.41
C GLY A 561 9.34 9.85 -32.30
N LEU A 562 10.18 10.88 -32.13
CA LEU A 562 10.22 12.04 -33.07
C LEU A 562 10.60 11.61 -34.47
N ALA A 563 11.55 10.67 -34.63
CA ALA A 563 11.90 10.10 -35.92
C ALA A 563 10.69 9.40 -36.56
N GLY A 564 9.94 8.61 -35.83
CA GLY A 564 8.71 7.98 -36.29
C GLY A 564 7.67 9.00 -36.76
N ALA A 565 7.44 10.04 -35.97
CA ALA A 565 6.52 11.12 -36.31
C ALA A 565 6.94 11.87 -37.61
N HIS A 566 8.24 12.07 -37.81
CA HIS A 566 8.75 12.69 -39.06
C HIS A 566 8.68 11.75 -40.26
N ALA A 567 8.97 10.44 -40.06
CA ALA A 567 8.81 9.45 -41.14
C ALA A 567 7.35 9.37 -41.59
N LEU A 568 6.42 9.28 -40.67
CA LEU A 568 4.98 9.28 -40.92
C LEU A 568 4.51 10.60 -41.62
N GLY A 569 5.12 11.73 -41.26
CA GLY A 569 4.86 13.05 -41.85
C GLY A 569 5.57 13.31 -43.19
N GLY A 570 6.14 12.29 -43.87
CA GLY A 570 6.79 12.41 -45.18
C GLY A 570 8.14 13.13 -45.16
N GLN A 571 8.84 13.11 -44.02
CA GLN A 571 10.16 13.74 -43.84
C GLN A 571 11.23 12.72 -43.44
N PRO A 572 11.51 11.72 -44.30
CA PRO A 572 12.37 10.60 -43.92
C PRO A 572 13.84 10.99 -43.72
N ASP A 573 14.35 12.08 -44.36
CA ASP A 573 15.67 12.64 -44.09
C ASP A 573 15.84 13.12 -42.64
N ARG A 574 14.84 13.81 -42.14
CA ARG A 574 14.80 14.22 -40.70
C ARG A 574 14.68 13.03 -39.76
N ALA A 575 13.87 12.06 -40.14
CA ALA A 575 13.72 10.83 -39.37
C ALA A 575 15.06 10.09 -39.23
N ALA A 576 15.82 9.92 -40.31
CA ALA A 576 17.13 9.29 -40.29
C ALA A 576 18.14 10.04 -39.41
N ARG A 577 18.15 11.39 -39.44
CA ARG A 577 19.00 12.20 -38.55
C ARG A 577 18.61 12.02 -37.07
N LEU A 578 17.33 12.00 -36.77
CA LEU A 578 16.85 11.80 -35.40
C LEU A 578 17.16 10.40 -34.88
N LEU A 579 17.07 9.36 -35.74
CA LEU A 579 17.53 8.00 -35.40
C LEU A 579 19.02 7.95 -35.09
N GLY A 580 19.85 8.67 -35.89
CA GLY A 580 21.28 8.81 -35.60
C GLY A 580 21.56 9.53 -34.27
N ALA A 581 20.82 10.58 -33.95
CA ALA A 581 20.93 11.28 -32.68
C ALA A 581 20.44 10.42 -31.50
N ALA A 582 19.40 9.60 -31.70
CA ALA A 582 18.93 8.62 -30.73
C ALA A 582 19.99 7.54 -30.44
N ASP A 583 20.64 7.00 -31.49
CA ASP A 583 21.76 6.05 -31.36
C ASP A 583 22.94 6.66 -30.57
N ALA A 584 23.28 7.92 -30.83
CA ALA A 584 24.31 8.62 -30.06
C ALA A 584 23.89 8.82 -28.58
N ALA A 585 22.62 9.09 -28.31
CA ALA A 585 22.10 9.22 -26.94
C ALA A 585 22.10 7.87 -26.23
N TRP A 586 21.75 6.76 -26.88
CA TRP A 586 21.87 5.40 -26.34
C TRP A 586 23.31 5.00 -25.99
N ARG A 587 24.31 5.53 -26.70
CA ARG A 587 25.73 5.26 -26.45
C ARG A 587 26.37 6.21 -25.44
N ALA A 588 25.62 7.21 -24.96
CA ALA A 588 26.13 8.14 -23.98
C ALA A 588 26.40 7.44 -22.63
N PRO A 589 27.37 7.90 -21.84
CA PRO A 589 27.56 7.39 -20.49
C PRO A 589 26.27 7.51 -19.69
N GLY A 590 25.85 6.43 -19.05
CA GLY A 590 24.62 6.35 -18.27
C GLY A 590 23.36 5.96 -19.05
N ALA A 591 23.43 5.80 -20.39
CA ALA A 591 22.26 5.38 -21.17
C ALA A 591 21.97 3.86 -21.12
N GLY A 592 22.89 3.06 -20.55
CA GLY A 592 22.81 1.60 -20.66
C GLY A 592 23.17 1.10 -22.07
N PRO A 593 23.16 -0.21 -22.30
CA PRO A 593 23.37 -0.74 -23.64
C PRO A 593 22.26 -0.27 -24.58
N PRO A 594 22.58 0.02 -25.86
CA PRO A 594 21.54 0.24 -26.85
C PRO A 594 20.62 -0.98 -26.90
N PRO A 595 19.33 -0.80 -27.21
CA PRO A 595 18.40 -1.92 -27.28
C PRO A 595 18.95 -2.99 -28.23
N GLY A 596 19.37 -4.12 -27.65
CA GLY A 596 19.78 -5.32 -28.40
C GLY A 596 18.57 -6.02 -29.01
N ASP A 597 18.81 -7.06 -29.81
CA ASP A 597 17.77 -7.86 -30.44
C ASP A 597 16.82 -8.48 -29.38
N GLY A 598 15.80 -7.75 -28.96
CA GLY A 598 14.81 -8.26 -27.98
C GLY A 598 14.26 -7.24 -26.99
N ALA A 599 14.77 -6.02 -26.91
CA ALA A 599 14.24 -5.00 -25.98
C ALA A 599 13.03 -4.25 -26.55
N ASP A 600 12.16 -3.73 -25.69
CA ASP A 600 10.97 -2.95 -26.04
C ASP A 600 11.27 -1.75 -26.93
N ALA A 601 12.31 -1.00 -26.61
CA ALA A 601 12.80 0.08 -27.45
C ALA A 601 13.29 -0.41 -28.83
N SER A 602 13.69 -1.68 -28.93
CA SER A 602 14.14 -2.31 -30.18
C SER A 602 13.01 -2.45 -31.20
N ALA A 603 11.79 -2.79 -30.81
CA ALA A 603 10.68 -3.00 -31.76
C ALA A 603 10.27 -1.69 -32.46
N ASP A 604 10.12 -0.59 -31.70
CA ASP A 604 9.80 0.71 -32.28
C ASP A 604 10.99 1.27 -33.09
N VAL A 605 12.21 1.16 -32.57
CA VAL A 605 13.44 1.52 -33.31
C VAL A 605 13.54 0.74 -34.61
N THR A 606 13.37 -0.59 -34.59
CA THR A 606 13.43 -1.46 -35.76
C THR A 606 12.37 -1.08 -36.79
N ARG A 607 11.12 -0.92 -36.37
CA ARG A 607 9.99 -0.55 -37.23
C ARG A 607 10.22 0.81 -37.90
N ILE A 608 10.57 1.83 -37.10
CA ILE A 608 10.78 3.19 -37.60
C ILE A 608 12.00 3.25 -38.54
N THR A 609 13.08 2.53 -38.20
CA THR A 609 14.27 2.42 -39.04
C THR A 609 13.96 1.77 -40.35
N ALA A 610 13.20 0.67 -40.38
CA ALA A 610 12.81 -0.04 -41.60
C ALA A 610 12.00 0.87 -42.55
N VAL A 611 10.97 1.55 -42.02
CA VAL A 611 10.16 2.50 -42.82
C VAL A 611 11.01 3.65 -43.37
N THR A 612 11.91 4.20 -42.56
CA THR A 612 12.76 5.32 -42.94
C THR A 612 13.78 4.91 -44.03
N ARG A 613 14.38 3.71 -43.90
CA ARG A 613 15.27 3.15 -44.91
C ARG A 613 14.56 2.87 -46.23
N GLN A 614 13.37 2.33 -46.17
CA GLN A 614 12.55 2.05 -47.34
C GLN A 614 12.23 3.36 -48.10
N ALA A 615 11.94 4.44 -47.39
CA ALA A 615 11.61 5.73 -47.98
C ALA A 615 12.81 6.47 -48.59
N LEU A 616 14.03 6.35 -48.01
CA LEU A 616 15.23 7.07 -48.46
C LEU A 616 16.14 6.26 -49.37
N GLY A 617 16.11 4.93 -49.28
CA GLY A 617 17.17 4.06 -49.79
C GLY A 617 18.39 4.06 -48.85
N GLU A 618 19.20 2.97 -48.93
CA GLU A 618 20.26 2.68 -47.97
C GLU A 618 21.35 3.76 -47.89
N ALA A 619 21.82 4.28 -49.08
CA ALA A 619 22.90 5.26 -49.10
C ALA A 619 22.52 6.61 -48.49
N ALA A 620 21.30 7.12 -48.80
CA ALA A 620 20.80 8.36 -48.23
C ALA A 620 20.48 8.22 -46.72
N PHE A 621 19.90 7.09 -46.32
CA PHE A 621 19.68 6.78 -44.92
C PHE A 621 21.00 6.80 -44.14
N ALA A 622 22.04 6.06 -44.58
CA ALA A 622 23.33 5.99 -43.89
C ALA A 622 23.98 7.38 -43.74
N ALA A 623 23.91 8.21 -44.79
CA ALA A 623 24.44 9.56 -44.75
C ALA A 623 23.75 10.46 -43.73
N GLU A 624 22.41 10.45 -43.68
CA GLU A 624 21.64 11.27 -42.75
C GLU A 624 21.73 10.74 -41.32
N PHE A 625 21.74 9.42 -41.14
CA PHE A 625 21.95 8.78 -39.84
C PHE A 625 23.29 9.15 -39.22
N GLU A 626 24.39 9.09 -40.03
CA GLU A 626 25.71 9.46 -39.52
C GLU A 626 25.83 10.97 -39.22
N ARG A 627 25.12 11.83 -39.98
CA ARG A 627 24.98 13.25 -39.61
C ARG A 627 24.32 13.41 -38.25
N GLY A 628 23.27 12.64 -37.99
CA GLY A 628 22.57 12.62 -36.69
C GLY A 628 23.46 12.20 -35.56
N ARG A 629 24.29 11.15 -35.72
CA ARG A 629 25.21 10.64 -34.68
C ARG A 629 26.23 11.67 -34.21
N ARG A 630 26.59 12.64 -35.08
CA ARG A 630 27.54 13.71 -34.76
C ARG A 630 26.92 14.86 -33.95
N LEU A 631 25.61 14.91 -33.83
CA LEU A 631 24.91 15.94 -33.05
C LEU A 631 25.04 15.69 -31.54
N ARG A 632 25.38 16.74 -30.80
CA ARG A 632 25.27 16.67 -29.35
C ARG A 632 23.77 16.63 -28.94
N PRO A 633 23.38 15.94 -27.85
CA PRO A 633 21.97 15.84 -27.47
C PRO A 633 21.24 17.18 -27.34
N ARG A 634 21.92 18.25 -26.88
CA ARG A 634 21.37 19.63 -26.86
C ARG A 634 21.19 20.24 -28.25
N GLN A 635 21.99 19.83 -29.24
CA GLN A 635 21.87 20.30 -30.64
C GLN A 635 20.75 19.57 -31.37
N ALA A 636 20.47 18.31 -31.03
CA ALA A 636 19.32 17.59 -31.57
C ALA A 636 18.00 18.31 -31.22
N SER A 637 17.92 18.94 -30.03
CA SER A 637 16.77 19.78 -29.63
C SER A 637 16.64 21.06 -30.48
N LEU A 638 17.73 21.56 -31.04
CA LEU A 638 17.71 22.74 -31.92
C LEU A 638 17.14 22.43 -33.30
N LEU A 639 17.26 21.17 -33.79
CA LEU A 639 16.57 20.74 -35.01
C LEU A 639 15.04 20.89 -34.90
N LEU A 640 14.50 20.91 -33.68
CA LEU A 640 13.08 21.08 -33.42
C LEU A 640 12.64 22.55 -33.40
N ARG A 641 13.55 23.51 -33.10
CA ARG A 641 13.24 24.96 -32.99
C ARG A 641 13.05 25.63 -34.37
N HIS A 642 13.66 25.13 -35.42
CA HIS A 642 13.55 25.72 -36.76
C HIS A 642 12.22 25.48 -37.47
N VAL A 643 11.28 24.77 -36.84
CA VAL A 643 9.92 24.51 -37.35
C VAL A 643 8.88 25.54 -36.85
N TYR A 644 9.22 26.41 -35.90
CA TYR A 644 8.30 27.39 -35.31
C TYR A 644 8.28 28.76 -36.02
N HIS A 645 8.97 28.93 -37.15
CA HIS A 645 8.89 30.14 -37.98
C HIS A 645 8.11 29.92 -39.26
N GLY A 646 6.89 29.40 -39.17
CA GLY A 646 5.80 29.61 -40.12
C GLY A 646 4.94 30.80 -39.65
N PRO A 647 4.16 31.47 -40.53
CA PRO A 647 3.53 32.76 -40.23
C PRO A 647 2.59 32.63 -39.01
N ARG A 648 2.68 33.64 -38.17
CA ARG A 648 1.94 33.83 -36.88
C ARG A 648 0.50 33.35 -36.95
N SER A 649 0.20 32.17 -36.45
CA SER A 649 -1.12 31.74 -36.04
C SER A 649 -1.25 31.95 -34.54
N ARG A 650 -2.24 32.72 -34.13
CA ARG A 650 -2.59 33.04 -32.76
C ARG A 650 -2.79 31.77 -31.91
N PRO A 651 -2.46 31.76 -30.61
CA PRO A 651 -2.74 30.64 -29.76
C PRO A 651 -4.24 30.46 -29.62
N LEU A 652 -4.75 29.34 -30.12
CA LEU A 652 -6.11 28.85 -29.81
C LEU A 652 -6.15 28.32 -28.38
N PHE A 653 -6.44 29.22 -27.46
CA PHE A 653 -7.04 28.84 -26.19
C PHE A 653 -8.52 28.55 -26.46
N LEU A 654 -8.87 27.29 -26.57
CA LEU A 654 -10.26 26.83 -26.53
C LEU A 654 -10.36 25.70 -25.51
N TRP A 655 -10.71 26.10 -24.29
CA TRP A 655 -11.59 25.30 -23.45
C TRP A 655 -12.49 26.26 -22.68
N GLY A 656 -13.77 26.27 -23.06
CA GLY A 656 -14.79 27.11 -22.50
C GLY A 656 -15.10 26.74 -21.07
N ALA A 657 -15.19 27.76 -20.24
CA ALA A 657 -15.90 27.71 -18.98
C ALA A 657 -17.37 28.05 -19.24
N PRO A 658 -18.32 27.45 -18.52
CA PRO A 658 -19.73 27.83 -18.67
C PRO A 658 -20.00 29.20 -18.03
N ASP A 659 -20.81 29.98 -18.76
CA ASP A 659 -21.36 31.29 -18.39
C ASP A 659 -22.07 31.27 -17.03
N GLY A 660 -21.89 32.31 -16.26
CA GLY A 660 -22.80 32.63 -15.19
C GLY A 660 -22.25 33.50 -14.07
N ALA A 661 -21.79 34.74 -14.34
CA ALA A 661 -21.88 35.77 -13.29
C ALA A 661 -21.88 37.16 -13.92
N ARG A 662 -23.01 37.84 -13.72
CA ARG A 662 -23.36 39.18 -14.19
C ARG A 662 -22.36 40.22 -13.71
N ARG A 663 -21.89 41.04 -14.66
CA ARG A 663 -21.17 42.29 -14.43
C ARG A 663 -22.04 43.27 -13.65
N ARG A 664 -21.60 43.77 -12.51
CA ARG A 664 -22.00 45.05 -11.95
C ARG A 664 -20.89 46.08 -12.24
N ARG A 665 -21.32 47.19 -12.86
CA ARG A 665 -20.50 48.36 -13.16
C ARG A 665 -20.12 49.11 -11.86
N PRO A 666 -18.97 49.78 -11.80
CA PRO A 666 -18.65 50.69 -10.71
C PRO A 666 -19.29 52.06 -10.94
N VAL A 667 -19.80 52.66 -9.88
CA VAL A 667 -20.24 54.06 -9.77
C VAL A 667 -19.15 54.85 -9.10
N PRO A 668 -18.77 56.06 -9.57
CA PRO A 668 -17.67 56.86 -8.99
C PRO A 668 -18.13 57.78 -7.85
N GLY A 669 -17.26 57.89 -6.87
CA GLY A 669 -16.94 59.07 -6.15
C GLY A 669 -17.90 59.66 -5.10
N ARG A 670 -17.40 59.72 -3.86
CA ARG A 670 -17.37 61.00 -3.05
C ARG A 670 -16.43 60.80 -1.88
N GLN A 671 -15.45 61.70 -1.85
CA GLN A 671 -14.67 62.08 -0.66
C GLN A 671 -15.58 62.71 0.40
N ARG A 672 -15.27 62.45 1.68
CA ARG A 672 -15.17 63.43 2.79
C ARG A 672 -14.83 62.69 4.08
N GLU A 673 -13.68 63.05 4.62
CA GLU A 673 -13.43 63.80 5.89
C GLU A 673 -13.96 63.08 7.15
N ALA A 674 -13.04 62.53 7.94
CA ALA A 674 -12.35 63.11 9.09
C ALA A 674 -13.17 63.09 10.39
N GLU A 675 -12.46 62.71 11.45
CA GLU A 675 -12.62 62.95 12.88
C GLU A 675 -13.36 61.94 13.73
N GLY A 676 -12.66 61.35 14.65
CA GLY A 676 -12.74 61.61 16.09
C GLY A 676 -13.47 60.51 16.88
N GLY A 677 -12.74 59.84 17.72
CA GLY A 677 -13.29 59.09 18.83
C GLY A 677 -12.59 57.76 19.09
#